data_478b0c5a73ae82c6e3158f6edea80a16
#
_entry.id   478b0c5a73ae82c6e3158f6edea80a16
#
_cell.length_a   1.000
_cell.length_b   1.000
_cell.length_c   1.000
_cell.angle_alpha   90.00
_cell.angle_beta   90.00
_cell.angle_gamma   90.00
#
_symmetry.space_group_name_H-M   'P 1'
#
loop_
_entity.id
_entity.type
_entity.pdbx_description
1 polymer ?
#
loop_
_entity_poly.entity_id
_entity_poly.type
_entity_poly.pdbx_seq_one_letter_code
_entity_poly.pdbx_strand_id
1 'polypeptide(L)'
;MTITRHAQIDWDEHGNPRSREFSDVYFSTESGLDETRHVFLVQNDLRRRFTELPDNGRLIIGETGFGTGLNFLCAWQLFDECAPANARLQFVSVEKYPLSRADLQRALALWPELSPFAGQLLDQYVAVHEGFQRLVFAGGRVTLTLLIGDALQMLPQLDGQMDAWFLDGFAPAKNPEMWTPELFTELARLSTSSTTLGTFTSTGWVRRSLNAAGFKMKRVPGIGHKWEVLRGTFIAWPEDVAHPPAAKPWFARPAPIGGERKALVIGAGLAGCATAQSLAQRGWQVSLLERHAAPAQEASGNPQGVLYLKLSAHGTALSQLILSGFGHTRRLLERLQRGVDWDACGVLQLTFDDKEALRQKQLADAFPESLLHLLDQPSAEAQSGVALNSGGLFYPEGGWVHPPALCHAQAAHANIRLIAHQQALELRRVDDQWQVWSDEQLIDSAPVVVLAGAADIQQFSQSADLPLKRIRGQITRLPQTQASTALRSVVCAEGYVAPARLSEHTLGASFDFNSTDLTPNLADHLDNLGLLREISEDLTTRLGAADLAHEQLQGRAAFRCTSPDYLPIVGPLADRKAFMQAYAALGKDARQVPDIACPWLDGLYVNSGHGSRGLITAPLCGELIAAWLDNEPVPLPRSVAEACHPNRFALRGLIRGGGK
;
A
#
# COMPACT_ATOMS: atom_id res chain seq x y z
N MET A 1 -5.19 19.06 -3.64
CA MET A 1 -4.37 18.44 -2.58
C MET A 1 -3.60 19.54 -1.90
N THR A 2 -3.56 19.55 -0.58
CA THR A 2 -2.66 20.43 0.18
C THR A 2 -1.31 19.71 0.21
N ILE A 3 -0.25 20.37 -0.25
CA ILE A 3 1.09 19.77 -0.26
C ILE A 3 1.45 19.40 1.18
N THR A 4 1.67 18.10 1.44
CA THR A 4 2.15 17.64 2.75
C THR A 4 3.51 18.26 3.02
N ARG A 5 3.60 19.07 4.07
CA ARG A 5 4.84 19.70 4.52
C ARG A 5 5.34 18.91 5.71
N HIS A 6 6.66 18.74 5.78
CA HIS A 6 7.28 18.29 7.02
C HIS A 6 7.06 19.32 8.14
N ALA A 7 6.91 18.83 9.37
CA ALA A 7 6.84 19.66 10.54
C ALA A 7 8.07 20.58 10.62
N GLN A 8 7.85 21.85 10.93
CA GLN A 8 8.93 22.77 11.27
C GLN A 8 9.11 22.76 12.78
N ILE A 9 10.28 22.35 13.22
CA ILE A 9 10.58 22.19 14.64
C ILE A 9 11.78 23.04 15.07
N ASP A 10 11.71 23.48 16.32
CA ASP A 10 12.84 24.01 17.05
C ASP A 10 13.29 22.97 18.09
N TRP A 11 14.53 23.11 18.53
CA TRP A 11 15.10 22.26 19.57
C TRP A 11 15.45 23.14 20.76
N ASP A 12 14.96 22.80 21.95
CA ASP A 12 15.29 23.51 23.15
C ASP A 12 16.75 23.24 23.60
N GLU A 13 17.18 23.89 24.68
CA GLU A 13 18.53 23.73 25.26
C GLU A 13 18.82 22.29 25.74
N HIS A 14 17.79 21.49 26.00
CA HIS A 14 17.89 20.10 26.38
C HIS A 14 17.75 19.13 25.18
N GLY A 15 17.56 19.67 23.98
CA GLY A 15 17.40 18.89 22.74
C GLY A 15 16.00 18.33 22.53
N ASN A 16 14.97 18.83 23.22
CA ASN A 16 13.60 18.39 23.00
C ASN A 16 12.98 19.11 21.80
N PRO A 17 12.19 18.39 20.97
CA PRO A 17 11.55 18.98 19.80
C PRO A 17 10.31 19.80 20.19
N ARG A 18 10.18 20.98 19.59
CA ARG A 18 9.05 21.88 19.74
C ARG A 18 8.50 22.27 18.37
N SER A 19 7.20 22.17 18.19
CA SER A 19 6.52 22.63 16.97
C SER A 19 6.56 24.15 16.88
N ARG A 20 7.00 24.68 15.73
CA ARG A 20 6.91 26.13 15.44
C ARG A 20 5.47 26.54 15.19
N GLU A 21 4.72 25.73 14.46
CA GLU A 21 3.35 26.05 14.06
C GLU A 21 2.41 26.13 15.27
N PHE A 22 2.50 25.16 16.17
CA PHE A 22 1.62 25.09 17.34
C PHE A 22 2.23 25.70 18.61
N SER A 23 3.50 26.10 18.58
CA SER A 23 4.23 26.63 19.75
C SER A 23 4.11 25.73 20.99
N ASP A 24 4.14 24.41 20.78
CA ASP A 24 3.97 23.37 21.80
C ASP A 24 5.07 22.30 21.68
N VAL A 25 5.29 21.55 22.76
CA VAL A 25 6.29 20.47 22.81
C VAL A 25 5.69 19.15 22.33
N TYR A 26 6.51 18.29 21.71
CA TYR A 26 6.06 16.96 21.29
C TYR A 26 5.88 16.00 22.47
N PHE A 27 6.59 16.21 23.57
CA PHE A 27 6.49 15.42 24.79
C PHE A 27 6.94 16.23 26.01
N SER A 28 6.58 15.79 27.21
CA SER A 28 7.01 16.41 28.45
C SER A 28 8.51 16.26 28.65
N THR A 29 9.20 17.36 29.00
CA THR A 29 10.65 17.42 29.16
C THR A 29 11.16 16.61 30.35
N GLU A 30 10.33 16.35 31.37
CA GLU A 30 10.76 15.67 32.60
C GLU A 30 10.59 14.16 32.53
N SER A 31 9.60 13.66 31.76
CA SER A 31 9.28 12.25 31.71
C SER A 31 8.32 11.88 30.56
N GLY A 32 8.62 12.27 29.31
CA GLY A 32 7.75 11.93 28.17
C GLY A 32 7.45 10.44 28.06
N LEU A 33 8.42 9.59 28.39
CA LEU A 33 8.28 8.14 28.37
C LEU A 33 7.34 7.63 29.46
N ASP A 34 7.48 8.11 30.70
CA ASP A 34 6.62 7.69 31.81
C ASP A 34 5.21 8.24 31.63
N GLU A 35 5.08 9.44 31.05
CA GLU A 35 3.78 9.99 30.70
C GLU A 35 3.09 9.13 29.63
N THR A 36 3.78 8.77 28.56
CA THR A 36 3.28 7.88 27.52
C THR A 36 2.82 6.54 28.12
N ARG A 37 3.65 5.92 28.94
CA ARG A 37 3.33 4.64 29.59
C ARG A 37 2.10 4.77 30.51
N HIS A 38 2.04 5.83 31.32
CA HIS A 38 0.93 6.03 32.24
C HIS A 38 -0.37 6.36 31.53
N VAL A 39 -0.36 7.33 30.61
CA VAL A 39 -1.57 7.87 29.95
C VAL A 39 -2.13 6.91 28.92
N PHE A 40 -1.29 6.26 28.13
CA PHE A 40 -1.76 5.49 26.99
C PHE A 40 -1.72 3.98 27.24
N LEU A 41 -0.64 3.45 27.81
CA LEU A 41 -0.53 2.00 27.99
C LEU A 41 -1.34 1.54 29.23
N VAL A 42 -1.15 2.18 30.39
CA VAL A 42 -1.84 1.80 31.63
C VAL A 42 -3.34 2.12 31.55
N GLN A 43 -3.72 3.31 31.05
CA GLN A 43 -5.14 3.67 31.01
C GLN A 43 -5.96 2.87 30.00
N ASN A 44 -5.33 2.24 29.00
CA ASN A 44 -5.93 1.28 28.08
C ASN A 44 -5.76 -0.18 28.52
N ASP A 45 -5.16 -0.44 29.69
CA ASP A 45 -4.93 -1.78 30.26
C ASP A 45 -4.17 -2.71 29.29
N LEU A 46 -3.19 -2.15 28.54
CA LEU A 46 -2.57 -2.88 27.43
C LEU A 46 -1.76 -4.09 27.88
N ARG A 47 -1.06 -4.04 29.02
CA ARG A 47 -0.26 -5.17 29.49
C ARG A 47 -1.12 -6.43 29.65
N ARG A 48 -2.26 -6.31 30.35
CA ARG A 48 -3.19 -7.44 30.52
C ARG A 48 -3.76 -7.88 29.17
N ARG A 49 -4.22 -6.92 28.35
CA ARG A 49 -4.86 -7.22 27.05
C ARG A 49 -3.89 -7.89 26.07
N PHE A 50 -2.62 -7.52 26.06
CA PHE A 50 -1.60 -8.16 25.24
C PHE A 50 -1.30 -9.58 25.74
N THR A 51 -1.18 -9.77 27.05
CA THR A 51 -0.93 -11.08 27.66
C THR A 51 -2.08 -12.07 27.40
N GLU A 52 -3.32 -11.58 27.40
CA GLU A 52 -4.53 -12.40 27.24
C GLU A 52 -4.92 -12.63 25.75
N LEU A 53 -4.12 -12.16 24.79
CA LEU A 53 -4.44 -12.40 23.37
C LEU A 53 -4.42 -13.91 23.07
N PRO A 54 -5.41 -14.43 22.33
CA PRO A 54 -5.38 -15.80 21.86
C PRO A 54 -4.30 -16.00 20.79
N ASP A 55 -4.02 -17.26 20.48
CA ASP A 55 -3.17 -17.63 19.34
C ASP A 55 -3.65 -16.99 18.06
N ASN A 56 -2.71 -16.39 17.31
CA ASN A 56 -2.99 -15.57 16.12
C ASN A 56 -3.95 -14.38 16.39
N GLY A 57 -4.16 -14.07 17.67
CA GLY A 57 -4.94 -12.91 18.08
C GLY A 57 -4.27 -11.59 17.68
N ARG A 58 -5.05 -10.52 17.71
CA ARG A 58 -4.53 -9.19 17.42
C ARG A 58 -5.14 -8.16 18.35
N LEU A 59 -4.42 -7.03 18.50
CA LEU A 59 -4.94 -5.82 19.10
C LEU A 59 -4.65 -4.64 18.18
N ILE A 60 -5.65 -3.79 17.98
CA ILE A 60 -5.60 -2.66 17.05
C ILE A 60 -5.69 -1.37 17.86
N ILE A 61 -4.65 -0.53 17.76
CA ILE A 61 -4.55 0.77 18.41
C ILE A 61 -4.73 1.86 17.37
N GLY A 62 -5.66 2.78 17.61
CA GLY A 62 -5.78 4.02 16.87
C GLY A 62 -5.14 5.17 17.64
N GLU A 63 -4.51 6.10 16.95
CA GLU A 63 -3.88 7.29 17.53
C GLU A 63 -4.17 8.52 16.70
N THR A 64 -4.33 9.64 17.37
CA THR A 64 -4.34 10.97 16.77
C THR A 64 -3.02 11.69 17.11
N GLY A 65 -2.26 12.12 16.06
CA GLY A 65 -0.97 12.79 16.24
C GLY A 65 0.20 11.82 16.47
N PHE A 66 0.78 11.30 15.40
CA PHE A 66 1.95 10.40 15.46
C PHE A 66 3.19 11.07 16.10
N GLY A 67 3.40 12.36 15.78
CA GLY A 67 4.50 13.14 16.29
C GLY A 67 5.87 12.48 16.10
N THR A 68 6.53 12.12 17.19
CA THR A 68 7.83 11.43 17.19
C THR A 68 7.70 9.89 17.17
N GLY A 69 6.49 9.35 17.16
CA GLY A 69 6.24 7.91 17.23
C GLY A 69 6.52 7.27 18.60
N LEU A 70 6.70 8.08 19.64
CA LEU A 70 7.02 7.59 20.98
C LEU A 70 5.96 6.63 21.52
N ASN A 71 4.67 6.95 21.36
CA ASN A 71 3.58 6.11 21.81
C ASN A 71 3.56 4.75 21.09
N PHE A 72 3.81 4.75 19.78
CA PHE A 72 3.91 3.53 18.99
C PHE A 72 5.06 2.64 19.48
N LEU A 73 6.26 3.21 19.70
CA LEU A 73 7.42 2.46 20.15
C LEU A 73 7.23 1.88 21.58
N CYS A 74 6.61 2.65 22.48
CA CYS A 74 6.27 2.16 23.82
C CYS A 74 5.23 1.02 23.77
N ALA A 75 4.22 1.15 22.92
CA ALA A 75 3.23 0.08 22.71
C ALA A 75 3.86 -1.18 22.12
N TRP A 76 4.76 -1.01 21.15
CA TRP A 76 5.50 -2.12 20.55
C TRP A 76 6.43 -2.81 21.55
N GLN A 77 7.22 -2.04 22.32
CA GLN A 77 8.05 -2.59 23.38
C GLN A 77 7.24 -3.44 24.37
N LEU A 78 6.13 -2.89 24.88
CA LEU A 78 5.26 -3.61 25.81
C LEU A 78 4.64 -4.86 25.18
N PHE A 79 4.23 -4.78 23.92
CA PHE A 79 3.70 -5.91 23.16
C PHE A 79 4.75 -7.03 23.02
N ASP A 80 5.99 -6.67 22.71
CA ASP A 80 7.08 -7.63 22.55
C ASP A 80 7.46 -8.32 23.87
N GLU A 81 7.33 -7.59 25.00
CA GLU A 81 7.57 -8.11 26.33
C GLU A 81 6.54 -9.15 26.80
N CYS A 82 5.26 -9.01 26.47
CA CYS A 82 4.21 -9.77 27.15
C CYS A 82 3.19 -10.47 26.26
N ALA A 83 3.13 -10.18 24.96
CA ALA A 83 2.18 -10.82 24.07
C ALA A 83 2.66 -12.20 23.58
N PRO A 84 1.73 -13.14 23.27
CA PRO A 84 2.08 -14.41 22.64
C PRO A 84 2.90 -14.22 21.35
N ALA A 85 3.79 -15.15 21.05
CA ALA A 85 4.73 -15.04 19.93
C ALA A 85 4.06 -14.89 18.56
N ASN A 86 2.90 -15.48 18.38
CA ASN A 86 2.09 -15.42 17.15
C ASN A 86 0.96 -14.37 17.19
N ALA A 87 0.85 -13.60 18.27
CA ALA A 87 -0.06 -12.46 18.32
C ALA A 87 0.45 -11.29 17.48
N ARG A 88 -0.44 -10.38 17.08
CA ARG A 88 -0.13 -9.24 16.22
C ARG A 88 -0.60 -7.92 16.82
N LEU A 89 0.22 -6.90 16.64
CA LEU A 89 -0.09 -5.52 16.97
C LEU A 89 -0.32 -4.74 15.67
N GLN A 90 -1.45 -4.07 15.59
CA GLN A 90 -1.70 -3.11 14.52
C GLN A 90 -1.86 -1.71 15.12
N PHE A 91 -1.10 -0.78 14.60
CA PHE A 91 -1.12 0.60 15.03
C PHE A 91 -1.50 1.49 13.85
N VAL A 92 -2.53 2.30 14.00
CA VAL A 92 -3.00 3.24 12.99
C VAL A 92 -2.90 4.64 13.59
N SER A 93 -2.09 5.51 12.99
CA SER A 93 -1.91 6.86 13.50
C SER A 93 -2.09 7.90 12.41
N VAL A 94 -2.81 8.99 12.69
CA VAL A 94 -2.96 10.11 11.78
C VAL A 94 -1.95 11.20 12.12
N GLU A 95 -1.30 11.77 11.08
CA GLU A 95 -0.32 12.83 11.23
C GLU A 95 -0.42 13.84 10.07
N LYS A 96 -0.64 15.10 10.40
CA LYS A 96 -0.78 16.16 9.39
C LYS A 96 0.57 16.66 8.88
N TYR A 97 1.56 16.75 9.77
CA TYR A 97 2.89 17.28 9.51
C TYR A 97 3.97 16.30 9.97
N PRO A 98 4.25 15.25 9.18
CA PRO A 98 5.23 14.25 9.58
C PRO A 98 6.62 14.88 9.76
N LEU A 99 7.37 14.42 10.74
CA LEU A 99 8.76 14.82 10.90
C LEU A 99 9.60 14.36 9.70
N SER A 100 10.65 15.12 9.38
CA SER A 100 11.68 14.60 8.50
C SER A 100 12.37 13.38 9.15
N ARG A 101 12.92 12.48 8.33
CA ARG A 101 13.66 11.31 8.88
C ARG A 101 14.80 11.73 9.81
N ALA A 102 15.48 12.84 9.50
CA ALA A 102 16.57 13.37 10.32
C ALA A 102 16.08 13.89 11.68
N ASP A 103 14.96 14.63 11.68
CA ASP A 103 14.37 15.14 12.92
C ASP A 103 13.78 14.00 13.77
N LEU A 104 13.15 13.02 13.13
CA LEU A 104 12.65 11.83 13.80
C LEU A 104 13.80 11.05 14.47
N GLN A 105 14.91 10.84 13.77
CA GLN A 105 16.10 10.19 14.31
C GLN A 105 16.66 10.95 15.50
N ARG A 106 16.74 12.27 15.42
CA ARG A 106 17.22 13.11 16.51
C ARG A 106 16.31 13.05 17.74
N ALA A 107 14.99 13.08 17.53
CA ALA A 107 14.01 12.99 18.61
C ALA A 107 14.08 11.62 19.32
N LEU A 108 14.17 10.54 18.56
CA LEU A 108 14.22 9.19 19.10
C LEU A 108 15.54 8.85 19.82
N ALA A 109 16.63 9.54 19.49
CA ALA A 109 17.91 9.41 20.20
C ALA A 109 17.83 9.81 21.68
N LEU A 110 16.80 10.56 22.09
CA LEU A 110 16.55 10.90 23.50
C LEU A 110 16.12 9.69 24.35
N TRP A 111 15.74 8.58 23.73
CA TRP A 111 15.20 7.39 24.36
C TRP A 111 16.04 6.15 24.06
N PRO A 112 17.25 5.99 24.67
CA PRO A 112 18.15 4.86 24.39
C PRO A 112 17.52 3.49 24.62
N GLU A 113 16.60 3.37 25.58
CA GLU A 113 15.89 2.12 25.88
C GLU A 113 14.93 1.66 24.78
N LEU A 114 14.52 2.54 23.89
CA LEU A 114 13.70 2.23 22.71
C LEU A 114 14.55 2.03 21.44
N SER A 115 15.89 2.16 21.52
CA SER A 115 16.76 2.15 20.34
C SER A 115 16.58 0.94 19.42
N PRO A 116 16.32 -0.31 19.88
CA PRO A 116 16.10 -1.46 18.99
C PRO A 116 14.84 -1.32 18.12
N PHE A 117 13.80 -0.68 18.67
CA PHE A 117 12.54 -0.43 17.96
C PHE A 117 12.64 0.83 17.09
N ALA A 118 13.28 1.88 17.61
CA ALA A 118 13.52 3.12 16.90
C ALA A 118 14.36 2.92 15.64
N GLY A 119 15.40 2.07 15.70
CA GLY A 119 16.19 1.70 14.52
C GLY A 119 15.33 1.08 13.42
N GLN A 120 14.48 0.11 13.76
CA GLN A 120 13.57 -0.52 12.80
C GLN A 120 12.55 0.48 12.23
N LEU A 121 12.02 1.39 13.07
CA LEU A 121 11.12 2.45 12.57
C LEU A 121 11.84 3.34 11.56
N LEU A 122 13.05 3.79 11.84
CA LEU A 122 13.85 4.65 10.97
C LEU A 122 14.21 3.95 9.65
N ASP A 123 14.49 2.65 9.68
CA ASP A 123 14.76 1.86 8.47
C ASP A 123 13.53 1.77 7.55
N GLN A 124 12.33 1.71 8.13
CA GLN A 124 11.07 1.68 7.40
C GLN A 124 10.49 3.08 7.11
N TYR A 125 11.03 4.15 7.72
CA TYR A 125 10.56 5.52 7.54
C TYR A 125 11.16 6.15 6.28
N VAL A 126 10.92 5.49 5.14
CA VAL A 126 11.33 5.90 3.80
C VAL A 126 10.09 6.10 2.94
N ALA A 127 10.15 7.00 1.96
CA ALA A 127 9.06 7.29 1.03
C ALA A 127 7.72 7.52 1.76
N VAL A 128 7.74 8.31 2.85
CA VAL A 128 6.54 8.69 3.60
C VAL A 128 5.93 9.92 2.94
N HIS A 129 4.84 9.72 2.23
CA HIS A 129 4.11 10.74 1.48
C HIS A 129 2.66 10.82 1.94
N GLU A 130 1.92 11.82 1.44
CA GLU A 130 0.49 11.99 1.72
C GLU A 130 -0.32 10.73 1.42
N GLY A 131 -1.33 10.47 2.24
CA GLY A 131 -2.22 9.32 2.15
C GLY A 131 -1.86 8.21 3.14
N PHE A 132 -2.29 6.99 2.87
CA PHE A 132 -2.10 5.85 3.76
C PHE A 132 -0.73 5.19 3.49
N GLN A 133 0.09 5.11 4.53
CA GLN A 133 1.44 4.57 4.46
C GLN A 133 1.57 3.35 5.36
N ARG A 134 1.70 2.15 4.77
CA ARG A 134 1.82 0.88 5.50
C ARG A 134 3.28 0.53 5.75
N LEU A 135 3.68 0.39 7.02
CA LEU A 135 4.99 -0.06 7.48
C LEU A 135 4.81 -1.42 8.17
N VAL A 136 5.74 -2.35 7.93
CA VAL A 136 5.66 -3.73 8.44
C VAL A 136 6.94 -4.10 9.17
N PHE A 137 6.81 -4.51 10.42
CA PHE A 137 7.91 -4.83 11.32
C PHE A 137 7.82 -6.27 11.85
N ALA A 138 8.91 -6.74 12.42
CA ALA A 138 9.00 -8.04 13.09
C ALA A 138 8.34 -9.19 12.28
N GLY A 139 8.65 -9.26 10.97
CA GLY A 139 8.11 -10.31 10.10
C GLY A 139 6.59 -10.26 9.87
N GLY A 140 5.94 -9.10 10.07
CA GLY A 140 4.48 -8.94 9.98
C GLY A 140 3.75 -8.98 11.32
N ARG A 141 4.48 -9.25 12.41
CA ARG A 141 3.91 -9.30 13.77
C ARG A 141 3.47 -7.93 14.27
N VAL A 142 4.13 -6.86 13.82
CA VAL A 142 3.77 -5.47 14.13
C VAL A 142 3.60 -4.69 12.83
N THR A 143 2.51 -3.96 12.72
CA THR A 143 2.25 -3.07 11.59
C THR A 143 1.90 -1.67 12.06
N LEU A 144 2.38 -0.68 11.34
CA LEU A 144 2.02 0.72 11.50
C LEU A 144 1.41 1.22 10.19
N THR A 145 0.22 1.80 10.27
CA THR A 145 -0.39 2.52 9.15
C THR A 145 -0.43 4.00 9.50
N LEU A 146 0.41 4.78 8.86
CA LEU A 146 0.40 6.24 8.99
C LEU A 146 -0.61 6.81 8.00
N LEU A 147 -1.55 7.59 8.50
CA LEU A 147 -2.51 8.36 7.72
C LEU A 147 -1.97 9.79 7.62
N ILE A 148 -1.18 10.07 6.57
CA ILE A 148 -0.54 11.36 6.39
C ILE A 148 -1.52 12.35 5.77
N GLY A 149 -1.96 13.31 6.56
CA GLY A 149 -2.93 14.33 6.17
C GLY A 149 -3.79 14.81 7.34
N ASP A 150 -4.77 15.63 7.03
CA ASP A 150 -5.71 16.17 8.02
C ASP A 150 -6.60 15.06 8.60
N ALA A 151 -6.76 15.02 9.93
CA ALA A 151 -7.48 13.96 10.62
C ALA A 151 -8.95 13.83 10.17
N LEU A 152 -9.64 14.96 9.94
CA LEU A 152 -11.02 14.99 9.47
C LEU A 152 -11.17 14.62 7.99
N GLN A 153 -10.08 14.53 7.25
CA GLN A 153 -10.06 14.00 5.88
C GLN A 153 -9.64 12.53 5.85
N MET A 154 -8.69 12.14 6.71
CA MET A 154 -8.11 10.80 6.69
C MET A 154 -8.98 9.77 7.44
N LEU A 155 -9.45 10.06 8.65
CA LEU A 155 -10.24 9.13 9.45
C LEU A 155 -11.55 8.71 8.77
N PRO A 156 -12.33 9.58 8.11
CA PRO A 156 -13.51 9.16 7.36
C PRO A 156 -13.22 8.15 6.23
N GLN A 157 -11.99 8.13 5.72
CA GLN A 157 -11.54 7.18 4.70
C GLN A 157 -11.03 5.86 5.27
N LEU A 158 -10.85 5.77 6.60
CA LEU A 158 -10.42 4.54 7.24
C LEU A 158 -11.59 3.56 7.38
N ASP A 159 -11.39 2.35 6.89
CA ASP A 159 -12.26 1.20 7.10
C ASP A 159 -11.59 0.22 8.06
N GLY A 160 -12.16 0.08 9.26
CA GLY A 160 -11.65 -0.77 10.33
C GLY A 160 -12.21 -0.34 11.68
N GLN A 161 -11.92 -1.12 12.72
CA GLN A 161 -12.30 -0.81 14.09
C GLN A 161 -11.10 -0.90 15.02
N MET A 162 -11.04 -0.02 16.00
CA MET A 162 -9.95 0.07 16.96
C MET A 162 -10.37 -0.58 18.28
N ASP A 163 -9.41 -1.25 18.91
CA ASP A 163 -9.57 -1.82 20.25
C ASP A 163 -9.21 -0.81 21.34
N ALA A 164 -8.31 0.12 21.04
CA ALA A 164 -7.88 1.18 21.93
C ALA A 164 -7.59 2.47 21.17
N TRP A 165 -7.88 3.61 21.77
CA TRP A 165 -7.51 4.93 21.27
C TRP A 165 -6.47 5.59 22.15
N PHE A 166 -5.43 6.11 21.52
CA PHE A 166 -4.50 7.09 22.07
C PHE A 166 -4.90 8.45 21.50
N LEU A 167 -5.71 9.19 22.25
CA LEU A 167 -6.13 10.53 21.85
C LEU A 167 -5.04 11.51 22.25
N ASP A 168 -4.11 11.71 21.35
CA ASP A 168 -2.92 12.54 21.50
C ASP A 168 -2.89 13.69 20.50
N GLY A 169 -1.87 14.55 20.60
CA GLY A 169 -1.65 15.75 19.80
C GLY A 169 -1.28 16.93 20.68
N PHE A 170 -1.11 18.09 20.06
CA PHE A 170 -0.84 19.32 20.81
C PHE A 170 -2.03 19.73 21.68
N ALA A 171 -1.76 20.45 22.77
CA ALA A 171 -2.76 20.82 23.75
C ALA A 171 -4.01 21.46 23.11
N PRO A 172 -5.24 21.21 23.65
CA PRO A 172 -6.49 21.70 23.06
C PRO A 172 -6.53 23.21 22.82
N ALA A 173 -5.81 23.98 23.63
CA ALA A 173 -5.69 25.43 23.45
C ALA A 173 -4.71 25.85 22.34
N LYS A 174 -3.81 24.94 21.92
CA LYS A 174 -2.78 25.17 20.90
C LYS A 174 -3.19 24.65 19.52
N ASN A 175 -3.90 23.54 19.49
CA ASN A 175 -4.38 22.91 18.27
C ASN A 175 -5.87 22.48 18.43
N PRO A 176 -6.82 23.42 18.49
CA PRO A 176 -8.24 23.12 18.73
C PRO A 176 -8.86 22.24 17.65
N GLU A 177 -8.32 22.24 16.42
CA GLU A 177 -8.83 21.42 15.31
C GLU A 177 -8.75 19.91 15.58
N MET A 178 -7.82 19.47 16.42
CA MET A 178 -7.66 18.06 16.81
C MET A 178 -8.57 17.64 17.96
N TRP A 179 -9.48 18.50 18.45
CA TRP A 179 -10.31 18.25 19.61
C TRP A 179 -11.80 18.53 19.36
N THR A 180 -12.23 18.51 18.11
CA THR A 180 -13.59 18.85 17.71
C THR A 180 -14.59 17.70 17.92
N PRO A 181 -15.89 18.01 18.10
CA PRO A 181 -16.94 16.99 18.16
C PRO A 181 -16.98 16.08 16.94
N GLU A 182 -16.66 16.61 15.74
CA GLU A 182 -16.60 15.86 14.48
C GLU A 182 -15.51 14.79 14.54
N LEU A 183 -14.33 15.14 15.08
CA LEU A 183 -13.25 14.17 15.28
C LEU A 183 -13.70 13.06 16.24
N PHE A 184 -14.34 13.41 17.36
CA PHE A 184 -14.79 12.42 18.33
C PHE A 184 -15.89 11.51 17.78
N THR A 185 -16.73 12.03 16.88
CA THR A 185 -17.69 11.22 16.12
C THR A 185 -17.01 10.20 15.23
N GLU A 186 -15.90 10.58 14.55
CA GLU A 186 -15.10 9.63 13.77
C GLU A 186 -14.41 8.57 14.64
N LEU A 187 -13.90 8.95 15.82
CA LEU A 187 -13.37 7.95 16.76
C LEU A 187 -14.47 6.97 17.21
N ALA A 188 -15.67 7.47 17.50
CA ALA A 188 -16.83 6.64 17.85
C ALA A 188 -17.21 5.67 16.71
N ARG A 189 -17.22 6.14 15.45
CA ARG A 189 -17.50 5.31 14.26
C ARG A 189 -16.51 4.15 14.12
N LEU A 190 -15.27 4.39 14.49
CA LEU A 190 -14.17 3.41 14.42
C LEU A 190 -14.04 2.59 15.73
N SER A 191 -15.01 2.67 16.63
CA SER A 191 -14.99 1.99 17.93
C SER A 191 -16.06 0.91 18.04
N THR A 192 -15.79 -0.08 18.89
CA THR A 192 -16.76 -1.09 19.35
C THR A 192 -17.06 -0.87 20.82
N SER A 193 -18.08 -1.53 21.38
CA SER A 193 -18.48 -1.43 22.80
C SER A 193 -17.38 -1.84 23.79
N SER A 194 -16.25 -2.38 23.32
CA SER A 194 -15.08 -2.73 24.15
C SER A 194 -13.89 -1.79 23.95
N THR A 195 -13.99 -0.82 23.04
CA THR A 195 -12.90 0.10 22.73
C THR A 195 -12.62 1.03 23.90
N THR A 196 -11.38 1.07 24.35
CA THR A 196 -10.91 1.96 25.39
C THR A 196 -10.27 3.23 24.82
N LEU A 197 -10.17 4.29 25.63
CA LEU A 197 -9.54 5.55 25.22
C LEU A 197 -8.76 6.15 26.39
N GLY A 198 -7.52 6.57 26.12
CA GLY A 198 -6.71 7.37 27.03
C GLY A 198 -6.29 8.69 26.39
N THR A 199 -6.22 9.76 27.20
CA THR A 199 -5.72 11.06 26.76
C THR A 199 -5.08 11.83 27.91
N PHE A 200 -4.06 12.59 27.60
CA PHE A 200 -3.29 13.38 28.56
C PHE A 200 -4.05 14.60 29.12
N THR A 201 -5.08 15.07 28.43
CA THR A 201 -5.84 16.25 28.85
C THR A 201 -6.97 15.88 29.82
N SER A 202 -7.17 16.68 30.87
CA SER A 202 -8.32 16.59 31.78
C SER A 202 -9.37 17.67 31.52
N THR A 203 -9.26 18.38 30.40
CA THR A 203 -10.10 19.53 30.04
C THR A 203 -11.58 19.16 30.02
N GLY A 204 -12.39 19.93 30.74
CA GLY A 204 -13.81 19.59 30.99
C GLY A 204 -14.67 19.53 29.72
N TRP A 205 -14.44 20.41 28.76
CA TRP A 205 -15.21 20.38 27.52
C TRP A 205 -14.84 19.19 26.64
N VAL A 206 -13.56 18.77 26.57
CA VAL A 206 -13.12 17.56 25.87
C VAL A 206 -13.84 16.33 26.45
N ARG A 207 -13.87 16.21 27.79
CA ARG A 207 -14.60 15.12 28.46
C ARG A 207 -16.09 15.12 28.11
N ARG A 208 -16.76 16.29 28.13
CA ARG A 208 -18.18 16.38 27.75
C ARG A 208 -18.42 16.00 26.29
N SER A 209 -17.59 16.47 25.39
CA SER A 209 -17.72 16.15 23.94
C SER A 209 -17.48 14.66 23.64
N LEU A 210 -16.51 14.03 24.31
CA LEU A 210 -16.31 12.57 24.20
C LEU A 210 -17.51 11.79 24.78
N ASN A 211 -18.09 12.25 25.91
CA ASN A 211 -19.30 11.63 26.42
C ASN A 211 -20.48 11.79 25.44
N ALA A 212 -20.61 12.94 24.80
CA ALA A 212 -21.64 13.16 23.78
C ALA A 212 -21.44 12.29 22.54
N ALA A 213 -20.19 11.88 22.24
CA ALA A 213 -19.87 10.95 21.16
C ALA A 213 -20.04 9.46 21.54
N GLY A 214 -20.51 9.14 22.75
CA GLY A 214 -20.79 7.77 23.20
C GLY A 214 -19.71 7.11 24.06
N PHE A 215 -18.64 7.84 24.42
CA PHE A 215 -17.63 7.34 25.37
C PHE A 215 -18.03 7.65 26.80
N LYS A 216 -17.84 6.71 27.73
CA LYS A 216 -17.99 6.94 29.17
C LYS A 216 -16.63 7.34 29.75
N MET A 217 -16.39 8.66 29.82
CA MET A 217 -15.12 9.23 30.25
C MET A 217 -15.09 9.52 31.76
N LYS A 218 -13.95 9.21 32.38
CA LYS A 218 -13.67 9.55 33.79
C LYS A 218 -12.27 10.16 33.93
N ARG A 219 -12.13 10.98 34.98
CA ARG A 219 -10.83 11.48 35.44
C ARG A 219 -10.14 10.41 36.27
N VAL A 220 -8.84 10.28 36.10
CA VAL A 220 -7.98 9.41 36.90
C VAL A 220 -6.69 10.17 37.27
N PRO A 221 -5.98 9.74 38.31
CA PRO A 221 -4.72 10.40 38.68
C PRO A 221 -3.76 10.48 37.50
N GLY A 222 -3.14 11.63 37.32
CA GLY A 222 -2.08 11.86 36.36
C GLY A 222 -0.71 11.45 36.88
N ILE A 223 0.34 11.92 36.22
CA ILE A 223 1.73 11.69 36.59
C ILE A 223 2.53 13.01 36.50
N GLY A 224 3.55 13.16 37.32
CA GLY A 224 4.39 14.36 37.34
C GLY A 224 3.58 15.61 37.69
N HIS A 225 3.62 16.62 36.85
CA HIS A 225 2.89 17.88 37.04
C HIS A 225 1.40 17.80 36.65
N LYS A 226 0.96 16.71 36.00
CA LYS A 226 -0.42 16.52 35.60
C LYS A 226 -1.21 15.84 36.71
N TRP A 227 -2.08 16.58 37.39
CA TRP A 227 -2.90 16.06 38.49
C TRP A 227 -3.90 14.99 38.05
N GLU A 228 -4.47 15.15 36.84
CA GLU A 228 -5.50 14.28 36.29
C GLU A 228 -5.32 14.11 34.78
N VAL A 229 -5.68 12.93 34.32
CA VAL A 229 -5.83 12.59 32.90
C VAL A 229 -7.20 11.94 32.67
N LEU A 230 -7.60 11.76 31.41
CA LEU A 230 -8.89 11.10 31.12
C LEU A 230 -8.66 9.69 30.57
N ARG A 231 -9.49 8.78 31.04
CA ARG A 231 -9.70 7.47 30.42
C ARG A 231 -11.19 7.23 30.17
N GLY A 232 -11.49 6.38 29.21
CA GLY A 232 -12.89 6.02 28.93
C GLY A 232 -13.01 4.73 28.15
N THR A 233 -14.27 4.37 27.94
CA THR A 233 -14.67 3.22 27.10
C THR A 233 -15.82 3.66 26.24
N PHE A 234 -15.82 3.29 24.98
CA PHE A 234 -16.97 3.47 24.11
C PHE A 234 -18.09 2.52 24.55
N ILE A 235 -19.29 3.05 24.75
CA ILE A 235 -20.42 2.29 25.27
C ILE A 235 -21.40 1.97 24.14
N ALA A 236 -21.86 3.00 23.45
CA ALA A 236 -22.82 2.88 22.36
C ALA A 236 -22.85 4.19 21.55
N TRP A 237 -23.33 4.08 20.34
CA TRP A 237 -23.65 5.25 19.53
C TRP A 237 -24.82 6.00 20.17
N PRO A 238 -24.74 7.35 20.30
CA PRO A 238 -25.83 8.14 20.90
C PRO A 238 -27.10 8.06 20.04
N GLU A 239 -28.26 7.92 20.72
CA GLU A 239 -29.57 7.76 20.04
C GLU A 239 -29.97 8.99 19.21
N ASP A 240 -29.54 10.17 19.64
CA ASP A 240 -29.83 11.48 19.02
C ASP A 240 -28.83 11.88 17.94
N VAL A 241 -27.78 11.09 17.70
CA VAL A 241 -26.78 11.32 16.68
C VAL A 241 -27.02 10.40 15.47
N ALA A 242 -27.18 10.99 14.30
CA ALA A 242 -27.35 10.22 13.07
C ALA A 242 -26.16 9.27 12.86
N HIS A 243 -26.47 8.00 12.63
CA HIS A 243 -25.43 7.04 12.26
C HIS A 243 -24.73 7.48 10.96
N PRO A 244 -23.40 7.33 10.86
CA PRO A 244 -22.73 7.49 9.58
C PRO A 244 -23.40 6.60 8.54
N PRO A 245 -23.46 7.03 7.27
CA PRO A 245 -24.05 6.20 6.23
C PRO A 245 -23.35 4.84 6.19
N ALA A 246 -24.14 3.77 6.22
CA ALA A 246 -23.63 2.41 6.10
C ALA A 246 -22.80 2.26 4.82
N ALA A 247 -21.79 1.40 4.85
CA ALA A 247 -21.07 1.03 3.65
C ALA A 247 -22.06 0.53 2.60
N LYS A 248 -21.87 0.91 1.33
CA LYS A 248 -22.70 0.41 0.24
C LYS A 248 -22.61 -1.11 0.22
N PRO A 249 -23.72 -1.85 0.21
CA PRO A 249 -23.70 -3.30 0.43
C PRO A 249 -22.80 -4.05 -0.56
N TRP A 250 -22.66 -3.56 -1.78
CA TRP A 250 -21.79 -4.14 -2.80
C TRP A 250 -20.28 -3.89 -2.59
N PHE A 251 -19.90 -3.08 -1.62
CA PHE A 251 -18.52 -2.83 -1.17
C PHE A 251 -18.31 -3.21 0.29
N ALA A 252 -19.34 -3.73 0.95
CA ALA A 252 -19.23 -4.20 2.33
C ALA A 252 -18.24 -5.38 2.41
N ARG A 253 -17.62 -5.55 3.56
CA ARG A 253 -16.76 -6.71 3.81
C ARG A 253 -17.62 -7.98 3.84
N PRO A 254 -17.20 -9.08 3.21
CA PRO A 254 -17.77 -10.40 3.47
C PRO A 254 -17.65 -10.77 4.96
N ALA A 255 -18.51 -11.67 5.42
CA ALA A 255 -18.38 -12.23 6.75
C ALA A 255 -17.00 -12.90 6.92
N PRO A 256 -16.38 -12.81 8.12
CA PRO A 256 -15.13 -13.49 8.40
C PRO A 256 -15.25 -15.00 8.14
N ILE A 257 -14.26 -15.56 7.47
CA ILE A 257 -14.17 -16.99 7.24
C ILE A 257 -13.82 -17.68 8.56
N GLY A 258 -14.71 -18.56 9.03
CA GLY A 258 -14.44 -19.39 10.21
C GLY A 258 -13.59 -20.62 9.86
N GLY A 259 -13.04 -21.28 10.89
CA GLY A 259 -12.33 -22.56 10.75
C GLY A 259 -10.83 -22.42 10.45
N GLU A 260 -10.33 -23.26 9.55
CA GLU A 260 -8.91 -23.38 9.25
C GLU A 260 -8.37 -22.14 8.53
N ARG A 261 -7.24 -21.61 8.99
CA ARG A 261 -6.52 -20.50 8.34
C ARG A 261 -5.65 -21.03 7.19
N LYS A 262 -6.30 -21.52 6.16
CA LYS A 262 -5.67 -22.05 4.95
C LYS A 262 -6.17 -21.29 3.72
N ALA A 263 -5.25 -20.96 2.81
CA ALA A 263 -5.57 -20.27 1.56
C ALA A 263 -4.79 -20.87 0.38
N LEU A 264 -5.43 -20.85 -0.79
CA LEU A 264 -4.80 -21.13 -2.07
C LEU A 264 -4.63 -19.81 -2.83
N VAL A 265 -3.46 -19.57 -3.36
CA VAL A 265 -3.19 -18.42 -4.24
C VAL A 265 -2.80 -18.96 -5.62
N ILE A 266 -3.54 -18.59 -6.65
CA ILE A 266 -3.34 -19.10 -8.02
C ILE A 266 -2.56 -18.06 -8.83
N GLY A 267 -1.32 -18.41 -9.19
CA GLY A 267 -0.35 -17.57 -9.90
C GLY A 267 0.71 -16.98 -8.98
N ALA A 268 1.98 -17.25 -9.26
CA ALA A 268 3.13 -16.78 -8.48
C ALA A 268 3.88 -15.61 -9.16
N GLY A 269 3.15 -14.67 -9.74
CA GLY A 269 3.67 -13.35 -10.12
C GLY A 269 3.68 -12.39 -8.94
N LEU A 270 3.95 -11.09 -9.19
CA LEU A 270 3.97 -10.03 -8.16
C LEU A 270 2.71 -10.03 -7.28
N ALA A 271 1.53 -10.15 -7.88
CA ALA A 271 0.26 -10.12 -7.14
C ALA A 271 0.09 -11.35 -6.24
N GLY A 272 0.39 -12.54 -6.75
CA GLY A 272 0.24 -13.78 -5.99
C GLY A 272 1.27 -13.93 -4.87
N CYS A 273 2.55 -13.63 -5.15
CA CYS A 273 3.61 -13.69 -4.14
C CYS A 273 3.35 -12.69 -3.00
N ALA A 274 2.92 -11.46 -3.33
CA ALA A 274 2.57 -10.45 -2.33
C ALA A 274 1.37 -10.86 -1.49
N THR A 275 0.33 -11.40 -2.11
CA THR A 275 -0.86 -11.89 -1.40
C THR A 275 -0.50 -13.06 -0.48
N ALA A 276 0.27 -14.03 -0.98
CA ALA A 276 0.73 -15.17 -0.21
C ALA A 276 1.54 -14.73 1.02
N GLN A 277 2.49 -13.80 0.85
CA GLN A 277 3.27 -13.25 1.96
C GLN A 277 2.39 -12.56 3.00
N SER A 278 1.49 -11.68 2.55
CA SER A 278 0.62 -10.93 3.44
C SER A 278 -0.29 -11.85 4.29
N LEU A 279 -0.79 -12.92 3.70
CA LEU A 279 -1.56 -13.95 4.41
C LEU A 279 -0.67 -14.76 5.37
N ALA A 280 0.48 -15.23 4.89
CA ALA A 280 1.42 -16.03 5.67
C ALA A 280 1.92 -15.30 6.93
N GLN A 281 2.21 -14.01 6.83
CA GLN A 281 2.57 -13.13 7.95
C GLN A 281 1.46 -13.00 9.01
N ARG A 282 0.21 -13.32 8.64
CA ARG A 282 -0.97 -13.36 9.52
C ARG A 282 -1.28 -14.76 10.04
N GLY A 283 -0.36 -15.70 9.86
CA GLY A 283 -0.49 -17.08 10.34
C GLY A 283 -1.35 -17.99 9.45
N TRP A 284 -1.68 -17.57 8.22
CA TRP A 284 -2.33 -18.44 7.24
C TRP A 284 -1.32 -19.44 6.67
N GLN A 285 -1.75 -20.69 6.48
CA GLN A 285 -1.04 -21.67 5.68
C GLN A 285 -1.42 -21.46 4.21
N VAL A 286 -0.45 -21.15 3.37
CA VAL A 286 -0.71 -20.75 1.98
C VAL A 286 -0.10 -21.75 1.02
N SER A 287 -0.93 -22.34 0.14
CA SER A 287 -0.46 -23.03 -1.06
C SER A 287 -0.43 -22.05 -2.22
N LEU A 288 0.76 -21.73 -2.70
CA LEU A 288 0.99 -20.84 -3.85
C LEU A 288 1.19 -21.69 -5.10
N LEU A 289 0.21 -21.64 -6.00
CA LEU A 289 0.20 -22.46 -7.23
C LEU A 289 0.85 -21.69 -8.38
N GLU A 290 1.76 -22.36 -9.10
CA GLU A 290 2.41 -21.82 -10.29
C GLU A 290 2.51 -22.88 -11.38
N ARG A 291 2.13 -22.51 -12.61
CA ARG A 291 2.19 -23.42 -13.76
C ARG A 291 3.61 -23.68 -14.26
N HIS A 292 4.52 -22.75 -14.02
CA HIS A 292 5.93 -22.87 -14.37
C HIS A 292 6.77 -23.45 -13.23
N ALA A 293 8.07 -23.61 -13.47
CA ALA A 293 9.01 -24.18 -12.50
C ALA A 293 9.27 -23.29 -11.27
N ALA A 294 9.06 -21.98 -11.38
CA ALA A 294 9.40 -21.01 -10.36
C ALA A 294 8.49 -19.78 -10.43
N PRO A 295 8.43 -18.95 -9.37
CA PRO A 295 7.75 -17.66 -9.41
C PRO A 295 8.29 -16.73 -10.48
N ALA A 296 7.47 -15.75 -10.89
CA ALA A 296 7.84 -14.65 -11.77
C ALA A 296 8.32 -15.06 -13.17
N GLN A 297 7.72 -16.07 -13.78
CA GLN A 297 8.15 -16.54 -15.11
C GLN A 297 7.46 -15.79 -16.27
N GLU A 298 6.40 -15.00 -16.02
CA GLU A 298 5.69 -14.25 -17.05
C GLU A 298 5.93 -12.73 -16.96
N ALA A 299 4.90 -11.89 -16.92
CA ALA A 299 5.06 -10.43 -16.86
C ALA A 299 5.97 -9.93 -15.73
N SER A 300 5.99 -10.66 -14.63
CA SER A 300 6.86 -10.38 -13.47
C SER A 300 8.32 -10.84 -13.65
N GLY A 301 8.67 -11.43 -14.78
CA GLY A 301 10.01 -12.01 -15.04
C GLY A 301 10.98 -11.07 -15.74
N ASN A 302 10.67 -9.79 -15.92
CA ASN A 302 11.60 -8.86 -16.54
C ASN A 302 12.87 -8.67 -15.69
N PRO A 303 14.07 -8.54 -16.32
CA PRO A 303 15.32 -8.34 -15.57
C PRO A 303 15.31 -7.05 -14.75
N GLN A 304 14.66 -6.00 -15.25
CA GLN A 304 14.46 -4.73 -14.55
C GLN A 304 13.07 -4.20 -14.88
N GLY A 305 12.34 -3.78 -13.85
CA GLY A 305 11.11 -3.01 -13.95
C GLY A 305 11.33 -1.62 -13.34
N VAL A 306 10.68 -0.61 -13.87
CA VAL A 306 10.84 0.78 -13.41
C VAL A 306 9.84 1.10 -12.31
N LEU A 307 10.31 1.67 -11.21
CA LEU A 307 9.49 2.29 -10.17
C LEU A 307 9.11 3.71 -10.60
N TYR A 308 8.22 3.81 -11.57
CA TYR A 308 7.75 5.06 -12.12
C TYR A 308 6.37 5.43 -11.59
N LEU A 309 6.26 6.65 -11.01
CA LEU A 309 5.02 7.15 -10.45
C LEU A 309 4.24 7.94 -11.50
N LYS A 310 3.34 7.28 -12.21
CA LYS A 310 2.43 7.98 -13.15
C LYS A 310 1.29 8.64 -12.37
N LEU A 311 1.56 9.82 -11.83
CA LEU A 311 0.63 10.60 -11.02
C LEU A 311 -0.25 11.54 -11.85
N SER A 312 -1.34 11.98 -11.22
CA SER A 312 -2.20 13.09 -11.65
C SER A 312 -2.23 14.16 -10.56
N ALA A 313 -2.16 15.43 -10.94
CA ALA A 313 -2.28 16.55 -10.01
C ALA A 313 -3.67 16.67 -9.35
N HIS A 314 -4.66 15.90 -9.82
CA HIS A 314 -6.07 15.99 -9.39
C HIS A 314 -6.46 14.98 -8.29
N GLY A 315 -5.53 14.32 -7.62
CA GLY A 315 -5.84 13.44 -6.49
C GLY A 315 -6.73 12.24 -6.81
N THR A 316 -6.57 11.65 -8.00
CA THR A 316 -7.36 10.49 -8.43
C THR A 316 -7.10 9.26 -7.55
N ALA A 317 -8.07 8.34 -7.49
CA ALA A 317 -7.90 7.07 -6.77
C ALA A 317 -6.64 6.31 -7.23
N LEU A 318 -6.32 6.36 -8.53
CA LEU A 318 -5.10 5.76 -9.06
C LEU A 318 -3.84 6.43 -8.51
N SER A 319 -3.79 7.77 -8.43
CA SER A 319 -2.64 8.49 -7.86
C SER A 319 -2.46 8.18 -6.38
N GLN A 320 -3.54 8.10 -5.61
CA GLN A 320 -3.49 7.73 -4.20
C GLN A 320 -2.99 6.29 -4.01
N LEU A 321 -3.48 5.34 -4.82
CA LEU A 321 -2.98 3.97 -4.83
C LEU A 321 -1.49 3.90 -5.17
N ILE A 322 -1.04 4.67 -6.18
CA ILE A 322 0.36 4.72 -6.58
C ILE A 322 1.24 5.26 -5.45
N LEU A 323 0.86 6.35 -4.78
CA LEU A 323 1.64 6.93 -3.68
C LEU A 323 1.76 5.96 -2.49
N SER A 324 0.64 5.39 -2.04
CA SER A 324 0.63 4.40 -0.95
C SER A 324 1.40 3.13 -1.32
N GLY A 325 1.20 2.63 -2.54
CA GLY A 325 1.87 1.43 -3.04
C GLY A 325 3.36 1.63 -3.26
N PHE A 326 3.78 2.79 -3.75
CA PHE A 326 5.19 3.14 -3.91
C PHE A 326 5.92 3.11 -2.56
N GLY A 327 5.40 3.79 -1.55
CA GLY A 327 5.99 3.77 -0.21
C GLY A 327 6.07 2.34 0.35
N HIS A 328 5.01 1.54 0.21
CA HIS A 328 5.01 0.16 0.67
C HIS A 328 6.07 -0.69 -0.07
N THR A 329 6.14 -0.60 -1.39
CA THR A 329 7.13 -1.34 -2.18
C THR A 329 8.55 -0.91 -1.85
N ARG A 330 8.82 0.40 -1.72
CA ARG A 330 10.15 0.90 -1.33
C ARG A 330 10.63 0.27 -0.02
N ARG A 331 9.74 0.13 0.98
CA ARG A 331 10.06 -0.51 2.26
C ARG A 331 10.32 -2.01 2.14
N LEU A 332 9.63 -2.70 1.25
CA LEU A 332 9.91 -4.11 0.98
C LEU A 332 11.29 -4.30 0.35
N LEU A 333 11.70 -3.38 -0.54
CA LEU A 333 12.97 -3.45 -1.24
C LEU A 333 14.18 -3.26 -0.32
N GLU A 334 14.04 -2.57 0.82
CA GLU A 334 15.13 -2.42 1.81
C GLU A 334 15.61 -3.76 2.38
N ARG A 335 14.84 -4.84 2.20
CA ARG A 335 15.21 -6.20 2.58
C ARG A 335 15.99 -6.96 1.51
N LEU A 336 16.13 -6.38 0.32
CA LEU A 336 16.81 -6.95 -0.83
C LEU A 336 18.16 -6.27 -1.04
N GLN A 337 19.01 -6.88 -1.86
CA GLN A 337 20.35 -6.37 -2.11
C GLN A 337 20.30 -5.20 -3.10
N ARG A 338 20.56 -3.99 -2.57
CA ARG A 338 20.68 -2.78 -3.41
C ARG A 338 21.86 -2.90 -4.39
N GLY A 339 21.67 -2.41 -5.62
CA GLY A 339 22.63 -2.52 -6.71
C GLY A 339 22.57 -3.86 -7.47
N VAL A 340 21.90 -4.89 -6.94
CA VAL A 340 21.71 -6.20 -7.55
C VAL A 340 20.25 -6.52 -7.82
N ASP A 341 19.40 -6.38 -6.81
CA ASP A 341 17.98 -6.67 -6.91
C ASP A 341 17.13 -5.42 -7.17
N TRP A 342 17.63 -4.27 -6.79
CA TRP A 342 16.98 -2.99 -6.99
C TRP A 342 17.97 -1.83 -6.78
N ASP A 343 17.64 -0.65 -7.28
CA ASP A 343 18.34 0.58 -6.92
C ASP A 343 17.41 1.79 -6.99
N ALA A 344 17.54 2.69 -6.00
CA ALA A 344 16.90 4.00 -5.98
C ALA A 344 17.83 5.02 -6.68
N CYS A 345 18.13 4.77 -7.92
CA CYS A 345 19.01 5.63 -8.74
C CYS A 345 18.29 6.86 -9.31
N GLY A 346 17.02 7.02 -9.01
CA GLY A 346 16.15 8.04 -9.57
C GLY A 346 15.52 7.63 -10.91
N VAL A 347 14.39 8.24 -11.21
CA VAL A 347 13.70 8.13 -12.51
C VAL A 347 13.52 9.53 -13.08
N LEU A 348 14.04 9.77 -14.26
CA LEU A 348 13.89 11.00 -15.03
C LEU A 348 12.88 10.76 -16.17
N GLN A 349 11.73 11.43 -16.11
CA GLN A 349 10.75 11.44 -17.18
C GLN A 349 10.99 12.65 -18.06
N LEU A 350 11.47 12.44 -19.28
CA LEU A 350 11.76 13.52 -20.22
C LEU A 350 10.48 14.21 -20.70
N THR A 351 10.63 15.48 -21.02
CA THR A 351 9.60 16.26 -21.70
C THR A 351 9.75 16.05 -23.21
N PHE A 352 8.78 15.39 -23.83
CA PHE A 352 8.83 15.05 -25.26
C PHE A 352 7.84 15.86 -26.12
N ASP A 353 6.85 16.52 -25.49
CA ASP A 353 5.93 17.44 -26.15
C ASP A 353 5.39 18.51 -25.17
N ASP A 354 4.67 19.51 -25.70
CA ASP A 354 4.12 20.62 -24.91
C ASP A 354 3.05 20.16 -23.91
N LYS A 355 2.30 19.11 -24.20
CA LYS A 355 1.29 18.54 -23.33
C LYS A 355 1.95 17.89 -22.11
N GLU A 356 3.03 17.16 -22.33
CA GLU A 356 3.81 16.56 -21.26
C GLU A 356 4.49 17.64 -20.41
N ALA A 357 5.03 18.72 -21.03
CA ALA A 357 5.60 19.85 -20.31
C ALA A 357 4.56 20.49 -19.35
N LEU A 358 3.36 20.73 -19.83
CA LEU A 358 2.27 21.28 -19.00
C LEU A 358 1.89 20.32 -17.86
N ARG A 359 1.78 19.03 -18.14
CA ARG A 359 1.49 17.99 -17.13
C ARG A 359 2.58 17.94 -16.04
N GLN A 360 3.84 17.94 -16.45
CA GLN A 360 4.98 17.91 -15.52
C GLN A 360 5.01 19.15 -14.62
N LYS A 361 4.73 20.33 -15.17
CA LYS A 361 4.62 21.55 -14.37
C LYS A 361 3.49 21.47 -13.33
N GLN A 362 2.30 21.00 -13.74
CA GLN A 362 1.18 20.80 -12.81
C GLN A 362 1.51 19.81 -11.69
N LEU A 363 2.28 18.77 -11.99
CA LEU A 363 2.74 17.82 -10.99
C LEU A 363 3.75 18.46 -10.02
N ALA A 364 4.73 19.20 -10.53
CA ALA A 364 5.70 19.89 -9.68
C ALA A 364 5.04 20.94 -8.76
N ASP A 365 3.96 21.59 -9.23
CA ASP A 365 3.18 22.51 -8.41
C ASP A 365 2.29 21.79 -7.36
N ALA A 366 1.95 20.52 -7.57
CA ALA A 366 1.01 19.75 -6.73
C ALA A 366 1.68 18.84 -5.69
N PHE A 367 2.96 18.51 -5.86
CA PHE A 367 3.67 17.56 -4.98
C PHE A 367 4.96 18.18 -4.41
N PRO A 368 5.43 17.71 -3.25
CA PRO A 368 6.66 18.22 -2.64
C PRO A 368 7.89 17.86 -3.49
N GLU A 369 8.90 18.72 -3.48
CA GLU A 369 10.16 18.51 -4.21
C GLU A 369 10.90 17.23 -3.81
N SER A 370 10.71 16.75 -2.60
CA SER A 370 11.26 15.48 -2.13
C SER A 370 10.68 14.27 -2.87
N LEU A 371 9.44 14.36 -3.38
CA LEU A 371 8.82 13.31 -4.18
C LEU A 371 9.18 13.45 -5.67
N LEU A 372 9.06 14.67 -6.19
CA LEU A 372 9.34 14.97 -7.60
C LEU A 372 9.64 16.46 -7.82
N HIS A 373 10.53 16.76 -8.75
CA HIS A 373 10.84 18.13 -9.14
C HIS A 373 11.31 18.22 -10.59
N LEU A 374 11.15 19.41 -11.18
CA LEU A 374 11.58 19.67 -12.56
C LEU A 374 13.11 19.87 -12.61
N LEU A 375 13.71 19.32 -13.64
CA LEU A 375 15.09 19.57 -14.04
C LEU A 375 15.11 20.19 -15.44
N ASP A 376 15.89 21.24 -15.63
CA ASP A 376 16.26 21.71 -16.95
C ASP A 376 17.20 20.72 -17.64
N GLN A 377 17.45 20.87 -18.95
CA GLN A 377 18.26 19.94 -19.71
C GLN A 377 19.66 19.75 -19.13
N PRO A 378 20.45 20.81 -18.77
CA PRO A 378 21.77 20.63 -18.17
C PRO A 378 21.74 19.87 -16.84
N SER A 379 20.76 20.14 -15.99
CA SER A 379 20.58 19.44 -14.72
C SER A 379 20.16 17.97 -14.93
N ALA A 380 19.30 17.70 -15.91
CA ALA A 380 18.89 16.35 -16.28
C ALA A 380 20.05 15.52 -16.82
N GLU A 381 20.90 16.11 -17.67
CA GLU A 381 22.14 15.50 -18.16
C GLU A 381 23.15 15.22 -17.03
N ALA A 382 23.32 16.20 -16.13
CA ALA A 382 24.16 16.02 -14.95
C ALA A 382 23.65 14.89 -14.03
N GLN A 383 22.32 14.76 -13.88
CA GLN A 383 21.70 13.70 -13.09
C GLN A 383 21.81 12.33 -13.75
N SER A 384 21.49 12.24 -15.04
CA SER A 384 21.49 10.96 -15.79
C SER A 384 22.89 10.48 -16.17
N GLY A 385 23.84 11.39 -16.36
CA GLY A 385 25.23 11.09 -16.80
C GLY A 385 25.39 10.94 -18.30
N VAL A 386 24.38 11.23 -19.09
CA VAL A 386 24.37 11.16 -20.55
C VAL A 386 23.74 12.41 -21.15
N ALA A 387 24.08 12.77 -22.38
CA ALA A 387 23.45 13.89 -23.06
C ALA A 387 22.01 13.54 -23.44
N LEU A 388 21.11 14.50 -23.26
CA LEU A 388 19.67 14.37 -23.44
C LEU A 388 19.13 15.48 -24.34
N ASN A 389 17.96 15.26 -24.96
CA ASN A 389 17.34 16.24 -25.84
C ASN A 389 16.48 17.29 -25.10
N SER A 390 16.13 17.01 -23.83
CA SER A 390 15.29 17.86 -22.99
C SER A 390 15.55 17.66 -21.51
N GLY A 391 15.05 18.57 -20.70
CA GLY A 391 14.84 18.35 -19.28
C GLY A 391 13.62 17.48 -19.01
N GLY A 392 13.18 17.44 -17.77
CA GLY A 392 12.01 16.64 -17.41
C GLY A 392 11.71 16.64 -15.92
N LEU A 393 10.83 15.73 -15.53
CA LEU A 393 10.41 15.53 -14.15
C LEU A 393 11.23 14.40 -13.51
N PHE A 394 11.91 14.71 -12.42
CA PHE A 394 12.76 13.77 -11.71
C PHE A 394 12.09 13.26 -10.42
N TYR A 395 12.15 11.96 -10.21
CA TYR A 395 11.65 11.25 -9.02
C TYR A 395 12.86 10.67 -8.27
N PRO A 396 13.36 11.34 -7.21
CA PRO A 396 14.63 10.97 -6.57
C PRO A 396 14.60 9.59 -5.88
N GLU A 397 13.47 9.18 -5.34
CA GLU A 397 13.32 7.88 -4.68
C GLU A 397 12.88 6.74 -5.63
N GLY A 398 12.64 7.06 -6.90
CA GLY A 398 12.39 6.10 -7.96
C GLY A 398 13.64 5.34 -8.37
N GLY A 399 13.49 4.41 -9.30
CA GLY A 399 14.61 3.62 -9.79
C GLY A 399 14.16 2.35 -10.50
N TRP A 400 14.97 1.31 -10.41
CA TRP A 400 14.65 0.02 -11.00
C TRP A 400 14.61 -1.11 -9.95
N VAL A 401 13.85 -2.15 -10.26
CA VAL A 401 13.72 -3.37 -9.44
C VAL A 401 13.86 -4.58 -10.35
N HIS A 402 14.45 -5.65 -9.85
CA HIS A 402 14.38 -7.00 -10.42
C HIS A 402 13.15 -7.71 -9.83
N PRO A 403 12.00 -7.76 -10.54
CA PRO A 403 10.76 -8.28 -9.98
C PRO A 403 10.86 -9.75 -9.52
N PRO A 404 11.63 -10.64 -10.20
CA PRO A 404 11.82 -12.00 -9.70
C PRO A 404 12.43 -12.07 -8.30
N ALA A 405 13.40 -11.20 -7.96
CA ALA A 405 13.98 -11.18 -6.61
C ALA A 405 12.92 -10.85 -5.55
N LEU A 406 12.05 -9.86 -5.83
CA LEU A 406 10.95 -9.51 -4.94
C LEU A 406 9.96 -10.68 -4.80
N CYS A 407 9.56 -11.31 -5.90
CA CYS A 407 8.64 -12.47 -5.87
C CYS A 407 9.23 -13.64 -5.07
N HIS A 408 10.49 -13.98 -5.28
CA HIS A 408 11.16 -15.05 -4.55
C HIS A 408 11.25 -14.74 -3.05
N ALA A 409 11.64 -13.52 -2.68
CA ALA A 409 11.70 -13.10 -1.28
C ALA A 409 10.32 -13.17 -0.60
N GLN A 410 9.26 -12.79 -1.30
CA GLN A 410 7.90 -12.87 -0.79
C GLN A 410 7.38 -14.30 -0.68
N ALA A 411 7.75 -15.18 -1.60
CA ALA A 411 7.36 -16.59 -1.58
C ALA A 411 8.16 -17.44 -0.59
N ALA A 412 9.24 -16.92 -0.01
CA ALA A 412 10.13 -17.68 0.87
C ALA A 412 9.64 -17.81 2.32
N HIS A 413 8.46 -17.31 2.67
CA HIS A 413 7.92 -17.40 4.03
C HIS A 413 7.61 -18.86 4.41
N ALA A 414 7.90 -19.24 5.68
CA ALA A 414 7.76 -20.62 6.18
C ALA A 414 6.32 -21.20 6.05
N ASN A 415 5.31 -20.34 6.08
CA ASN A 415 3.91 -20.72 5.94
C ASN A 415 3.45 -20.76 4.47
N ILE A 416 4.35 -20.59 3.49
CA ILE A 416 4.04 -20.68 2.07
C ILE A 416 4.63 -21.96 1.50
N ARG A 417 3.77 -22.79 0.91
CA ARG A 417 4.16 -23.94 0.11
C ARG A 417 3.98 -23.62 -1.36
N LEU A 418 5.07 -23.45 -2.10
CA LEU A 418 5.02 -23.33 -3.56
C LEU A 418 4.71 -24.67 -4.20
N ILE A 419 3.67 -24.71 -5.02
CA ILE A 419 3.28 -25.86 -5.84
C ILE A 419 3.52 -25.49 -7.31
N ALA A 420 4.74 -25.77 -7.77
CA ALA A 420 5.17 -25.50 -9.15
C ALA A 420 4.69 -26.58 -10.13
N HIS A 421 4.75 -26.26 -11.43
CA HIS A 421 4.32 -27.14 -12.53
C HIS A 421 2.85 -27.60 -12.41
N GLN A 422 1.99 -26.77 -11.78
CA GLN A 422 0.57 -27.07 -11.63
C GLN A 422 -0.29 -25.97 -12.24
N GLN A 423 -1.00 -26.32 -13.29
CA GLN A 423 -1.95 -25.43 -13.94
C GLN A 423 -3.35 -25.63 -13.33
N ALA A 424 -3.85 -24.63 -12.64
CA ALA A 424 -5.24 -24.61 -12.18
C ALA A 424 -6.17 -24.38 -13.38
N LEU A 425 -7.10 -25.27 -13.62
CA LEU A 425 -8.04 -25.20 -14.76
C LEU A 425 -9.48 -24.98 -14.32
N GLU A 426 -9.87 -25.50 -13.16
CA GLU A 426 -11.24 -25.43 -12.67
C GLU A 426 -11.28 -25.15 -11.16
N LEU A 427 -12.32 -24.40 -10.74
CA LEU A 427 -12.68 -24.18 -9.34
C LEU A 427 -14.03 -24.79 -9.06
N ARG A 428 -14.10 -25.62 -8.02
CA ARG A 428 -15.34 -26.22 -7.54
C ARG A 428 -15.56 -25.84 -6.08
N ARG A 429 -16.80 -25.50 -5.72
CA ARG A 429 -17.19 -25.36 -4.32
C ARG A 429 -17.80 -26.66 -3.85
N VAL A 430 -17.18 -27.27 -2.85
CA VAL A 430 -17.68 -28.50 -2.22
C VAL A 430 -17.71 -28.25 -0.73
N ASP A 431 -18.89 -28.30 -0.15
CA ASP A 431 -19.17 -27.85 1.20
C ASP A 431 -18.64 -26.41 1.42
N ASP A 432 -17.87 -26.18 2.46
CA ASP A 432 -17.26 -24.87 2.74
C ASP A 432 -15.83 -24.70 2.19
N GLN A 433 -15.43 -25.58 1.26
CA GLN A 433 -14.09 -25.58 0.67
C GLN A 433 -14.12 -25.27 -0.82
N TRP A 434 -13.16 -24.47 -1.27
CA TRP A 434 -12.83 -24.34 -2.68
C TRP A 434 -11.81 -25.42 -3.05
N GLN A 435 -12.11 -26.20 -4.06
CA GLN A 435 -11.22 -27.18 -4.67
C GLN A 435 -10.65 -26.62 -5.96
N VAL A 436 -9.32 -26.72 -6.13
CA VAL A 436 -8.61 -26.34 -7.34
C VAL A 436 -8.19 -27.59 -8.09
N TRP A 437 -8.59 -27.69 -9.34
CA TRP A 437 -8.39 -28.87 -10.19
C TRP A 437 -7.51 -28.55 -11.40
N SER A 438 -6.66 -29.52 -11.80
CA SER A 438 -5.94 -29.57 -13.06
C SER A 438 -6.44 -30.81 -13.80
N ASP A 439 -7.07 -30.61 -14.95
CA ASP A 439 -7.82 -31.69 -15.63
C ASP A 439 -8.75 -32.45 -14.66
N GLU A 440 -8.54 -33.75 -14.46
CA GLU A 440 -9.29 -34.56 -13.52
C GLU A 440 -8.64 -34.72 -12.13
N GLN A 441 -7.49 -34.07 -11.89
CA GLN A 441 -6.73 -34.18 -10.66
C GLN A 441 -6.99 -33.01 -9.72
N LEU A 442 -7.39 -33.32 -8.48
CA LEU A 442 -7.43 -32.32 -7.40
C LEU A 442 -6.00 -31.92 -7.02
N ILE A 443 -5.70 -30.61 -7.14
CA ILE A 443 -4.40 -30.07 -6.72
C ILE A 443 -4.40 -29.83 -5.21
N ASP A 444 -5.36 -29.08 -4.71
CA ASP A 444 -5.51 -28.77 -3.28
C ASP A 444 -6.90 -28.18 -3.00
N SER A 445 -7.26 -28.05 -1.72
CA SER A 445 -8.50 -27.41 -1.27
C SER A 445 -8.28 -26.49 -0.08
N ALA A 446 -9.03 -25.41 0.02
CA ALA A 446 -8.99 -24.46 1.15
C ALA A 446 -10.30 -23.67 1.25
N PRO A 447 -10.62 -23.12 2.44
CA PRO A 447 -11.76 -22.22 2.59
C PRO A 447 -11.60 -20.91 1.81
N VAL A 448 -10.35 -20.51 1.50
CA VAL A 448 -10.03 -19.28 0.78
C VAL A 448 -9.23 -19.56 -0.48
N VAL A 449 -9.63 -18.93 -1.58
CA VAL A 449 -8.86 -18.89 -2.84
C VAL A 449 -8.69 -17.45 -3.30
N VAL A 450 -7.46 -17.09 -3.72
CA VAL A 450 -7.16 -15.81 -4.33
C VAL A 450 -6.66 -16.00 -5.76
N LEU A 451 -7.38 -15.44 -6.72
CA LEU A 451 -7.06 -15.47 -8.13
C LEU A 451 -6.07 -14.37 -8.48
N ALA A 452 -4.81 -14.73 -8.73
CA ALA A 452 -3.71 -13.82 -9.06
C ALA A 452 -2.99 -14.16 -10.38
N GLY A 453 -3.63 -14.96 -11.24
CA GLY A 453 -3.12 -15.43 -12.53
C GLY A 453 -3.31 -14.46 -13.70
N ALA A 454 -3.25 -13.16 -13.44
CA ALA A 454 -3.40 -12.10 -14.45
C ALA A 454 -4.71 -12.27 -15.26
N ALA A 455 -4.66 -12.24 -16.61
CA ALA A 455 -5.84 -12.40 -17.45
C ALA A 455 -6.32 -13.85 -17.55
N ASP A 456 -5.49 -14.82 -17.18
CA ASP A 456 -5.85 -16.26 -17.29
C ASP A 456 -6.90 -16.67 -16.27
N ILE A 457 -7.14 -15.85 -15.24
CA ILE A 457 -8.24 -16.09 -14.30
C ILE A 457 -9.62 -16.04 -14.98
N GLN A 458 -9.75 -15.46 -16.19
CA GLN A 458 -11.00 -15.44 -16.95
C GLN A 458 -11.43 -16.83 -17.43
N GLN A 459 -10.57 -17.85 -17.34
CA GLN A 459 -10.95 -19.25 -17.61
C GLN A 459 -11.91 -19.83 -16.56
N PHE A 460 -11.88 -19.30 -15.33
CA PHE A 460 -12.79 -19.75 -14.27
C PHE A 460 -14.15 -19.08 -14.42
N SER A 461 -15.23 -19.87 -14.35
CA SER A 461 -16.60 -19.37 -14.49
C SER A 461 -16.94 -18.24 -13.51
N GLN A 462 -16.31 -18.24 -12.32
CA GLN A 462 -16.51 -17.26 -11.26
C GLN A 462 -15.90 -15.89 -11.57
N SER A 463 -14.96 -15.80 -12.50
CA SER A 463 -14.22 -14.59 -12.87
C SER A 463 -14.20 -14.30 -14.37
N ALA A 464 -14.93 -15.09 -15.17
CA ALA A 464 -14.98 -14.96 -16.62
C ALA A 464 -15.45 -13.57 -17.11
N ASP A 465 -16.33 -12.94 -16.36
CA ASP A 465 -16.90 -11.61 -16.68
C ASP A 465 -16.02 -10.43 -16.29
N LEU A 466 -14.89 -10.66 -15.65
CA LEU A 466 -13.97 -9.57 -15.29
C LEU A 466 -13.34 -8.97 -16.57
N PRO A 467 -13.40 -7.63 -16.77
CA PRO A 467 -12.97 -7.01 -18.01
C PRO A 467 -11.44 -6.84 -18.07
N LEU A 468 -10.73 -7.94 -18.05
CA LEU A 468 -9.28 -7.98 -18.16
C LEU A 468 -8.83 -8.06 -19.61
N LYS A 469 -7.75 -7.36 -19.95
CA LYS A 469 -7.13 -7.36 -21.29
C LYS A 469 -5.65 -7.69 -21.19
N ARG A 470 -5.19 -8.55 -22.11
CA ARG A 470 -3.78 -8.81 -22.34
C ARG A 470 -3.20 -7.76 -23.27
N ILE A 471 -2.01 -7.28 -22.97
CA ILE A 471 -1.23 -6.39 -23.82
C ILE A 471 0.17 -6.99 -23.90
N ARG A 472 0.55 -7.47 -25.08
CA ARG A 472 1.90 -7.99 -25.29
C ARG A 472 2.88 -6.83 -25.23
N GLY A 473 4.04 -7.06 -24.59
CA GLY A 473 5.14 -6.13 -24.56
C GLY A 473 6.47 -6.86 -24.58
N GLN A 474 7.37 -6.41 -25.42
CA GLN A 474 8.72 -6.92 -25.51
C GLN A 474 9.71 -5.88 -25.02
N ILE A 475 10.68 -6.33 -24.23
CA ILE A 475 11.87 -5.58 -23.86
C ILE A 475 13.07 -6.04 -24.69
N THR A 476 14.07 -5.17 -24.80
CA THR A 476 15.37 -5.48 -25.37
C THR A 476 16.45 -5.37 -24.29
N ARG A 477 17.44 -6.24 -24.33
CA ARG A 477 18.62 -6.19 -23.46
C ARG A 477 19.85 -5.87 -24.30
N LEU A 478 20.66 -4.95 -23.82
CA LEU A 478 21.92 -4.58 -24.46
C LEU A 478 23.10 -4.76 -23.49
N PRO A 479 24.23 -5.31 -23.93
CA PRO A 479 25.41 -5.42 -23.09
C PRO A 479 25.91 -4.02 -22.68
N GLN A 480 26.35 -3.91 -21.45
CA GLN A 480 27.02 -2.72 -20.94
C GLN A 480 28.36 -2.54 -21.62
N THR A 481 28.66 -1.32 -22.03
CA THR A 481 30.00 -0.91 -22.49
C THR A 481 30.67 -0.05 -21.41
N GLN A 482 31.97 0.17 -21.50
CA GLN A 482 32.67 1.09 -20.61
C GLN A 482 32.08 2.52 -20.69
N ALA A 483 31.68 2.97 -21.87
CA ALA A 483 31.10 4.30 -22.07
C ALA A 483 29.68 4.41 -21.52
N SER A 484 28.89 3.33 -21.55
CA SER A 484 27.51 3.32 -21.06
C SER A 484 27.40 3.22 -19.54
N THR A 485 28.52 2.95 -18.83
CA THR A 485 28.56 3.02 -17.33
C THR A 485 28.25 4.43 -16.81
N ALA A 486 28.32 5.45 -17.67
CA ALA A 486 27.95 6.81 -17.33
C ALA A 486 26.47 6.98 -17.00
N LEU A 487 25.57 6.10 -17.47
CA LEU A 487 24.14 6.16 -17.16
C LEU A 487 23.90 5.85 -15.68
N ARG A 488 23.40 6.84 -14.92
CA ARG A 488 23.23 6.77 -13.46
C ARG A 488 21.78 6.70 -13.01
N SER A 489 20.84 7.15 -13.81
CA SER A 489 19.41 7.14 -13.50
C SER A 489 18.60 6.42 -14.58
N VAL A 490 17.43 5.91 -14.22
CA VAL A 490 16.48 5.45 -15.23
C VAL A 490 15.98 6.66 -16.01
N VAL A 491 16.02 6.61 -17.33
CA VAL A 491 15.49 7.67 -18.20
C VAL A 491 14.30 7.13 -18.97
N CYS A 492 13.18 7.85 -18.89
CA CYS A 492 11.91 7.53 -19.53
C CYS A 492 11.49 8.65 -20.48
N ALA A 493 10.90 8.27 -21.61
CA ALA A 493 10.11 9.12 -22.50
C ALA A 493 8.85 8.33 -22.89
N GLU A 494 8.63 8.00 -24.15
CA GLU A 494 7.64 6.99 -24.55
C GLU A 494 8.10 5.57 -24.19
N GLY A 495 9.42 5.31 -24.27
CA GLY A 495 10.09 4.13 -23.73
C GLY A 495 10.88 4.44 -22.46
N TYR A 496 11.73 3.50 -22.07
CA TYR A 496 12.67 3.68 -20.95
C TYR A 496 13.99 2.96 -21.20
N VAL A 497 15.05 3.41 -20.53
CA VAL A 497 16.30 2.71 -20.38
C VAL A 497 16.78 2.78 -18.94
N ALA A 498 17.25 1.67 -18.39
CA ALA A 498 17.76 1.58 -17.02
C ALA A 498 19.30 1.51 -16.99
N PRO A 499 19.97 2.00 -15.93
CA PRO A 499 21.36 1.67 -15.65
C PRO A 499 21.57 0.15 -15.67
N ALA A 500 22.77 -0.27 -16.05
CA ALA A 500 23.04 -1.69 -16.22
C ALA A 500 22.89 -2.47 -14.90
N ARG A 501 22.24 -3.62 -15.00
CA ARG A 501 22.19 -4.66 -13.97
C ARG A 501 22.94 -5.89 -14.51
N LEU A 502 23.90 -6.41 -13.74
CA LEU A 502 24.70 -7.57 -14.15
C LEU A 502 25.31 -7.41 -15.56
N SER A 503 25.84 -6.22 -15.85
CA SER A 503 26.45 -5.86 -17.14
C SER A 503 25.48 -5.82 -18.33
N GLU A 504 24.18 -5.67 -18.10
CA GLU A 504 23.18 -5.50 -19.16
C GLU A 504 22.24 -4.33 -18.87
N HIS A 505 21.96 -3.52 -19.86
CA HIS A 505 20.89 -2.52 -19.84
C HIS A 505 19.59 -3.13 -20.33
N THR A 506 18.48 -2.80 -19.66
CA THR A 506 17.12 -3.13 -20.11
C THR A 506 16.47 -1.89 -20.68
N LEU A 507 15.90 -2.01 -21.87
CA LEU A 507 15.16 -0.94 -22.52
C LEU A 507 13.86 -1.46 -23.14
N GLY A 508 12.90 -0.57 -23.32
CA GLY A 508 11.61 -0.91 -23.91
C GLY A 508 10.51 0.10 -23.54
N ALA A 509 9.30 -0.28 -23.79
CA ALA A 509 8.88 -1.59 -24.29
C ALA A 509 7.84 -1.42 -25.38
N SER A 510 7.78 -2.37 -26.29
CA SER A 510 6.69 -2.40 -27.28
C SER A 510 5.32 -2.62 -26.63
N PHE A 511 4.26 -2.25 -27.34
CA PHE A 511 2.87 -2.44 -26.97
C PHE A 511 2.09 -3.00 -28.15
N ASP A 512 1.68 -4.27 -28.06
CA ASP A 512 0.85 -4.91 -29.07
C ASP A 512 -0.43 -5.46 -28.42
N PHE A 513 -1.57 -4.98 -28.91
CA PHE A 513 -2.90 -5.34 -28.41
C PHE A 513 -3.50 -6.58 -29.08
N ASN A 514 -2.88 -7.04 -30.16
CA ASN A 514 -3.45 -8.06 -31.04
C ASN A 514 -2.65 -9.36 -31.07
N SER A 515 -1.32 -9.28 -30.86
CA SER A 515 -0.49 -10.48 -30.89
C SER A 515 -0.65 -11.35 -29.65
N THR A 516 -0.71 -12.66 -29.86
CA THR A 516 -0.67 -13.69 -28.82
C THR A 516 0.67 -14.44 -28.77
N ASP A 517 1.57 -14.15 -29.69
CA ASP A 517 2.90 -14.79 -29.75
C ASP A 517 3.87 -14.10 -28.78
N LEU A 518 4.45 -14.88 -27.86
CA LEU A 518 5.44 -14.43 -26.89
C LEU A 518 6.89 -14.63 -27.36
N THR A 519 7.09 -15.13 -28.59
CA THR A 519 8.42 -15.20 -29.18
C THR A 519 8.96 -13.78 -29.41
N PRO A 520 10.14 -13.41 -28.88
CA PRO A 520 10.76 -12.14 -29.22
C PRO A 520 11.00 -12.03 -30.74
N ASN A 521 10.69 -10.86 -31.29
CA ASN A 521 10.83 -10.60 -32.72
C ASN A 521 11.69 -9.37 -33.00
N LEU A 522 12.25 -9.31 -34.21
CA LEU A 522 13.16 -8.24 -34.62
C LEU A 522 12.47 -6.88 -34.71
N ALA A 523 11.21 -6.82 -35.15
CA ALA A 523 10.49 -5.55 -35.29
C ALA A 523 10.41 -4.82 -33.95
N ASP A 524 9.99 -5.52 -32.88
CA ASP A 524 9.97 -4.96 -31.53
C ASP A 524 11.35 -4.55 -31.01
N HIS A 525 12.42 -5.27 -31.38
CA HIS A 525 13.77 -4.85 -31.02
C HIS A 525 14.14 -3.52 -31.70
N LEU A 526 13.85 -3.38 -33.00
CA LEU A 526 14.11 -2.16 -33.74
C LEU A 526 13.28 -0.97 -33.21
N ASP A 527 12.02 -1.20 -32.85
CA ASP A 527 11.19 -0.18 -32.20
C ASP A 527 11.79 0.27 -30.86
N ASN A 528 12.23 -0.68 -30.03
CA ASN A 528 12.89 -0.36 -28.76
C ASN A 528 14.20 0.40 -28.94
N LEU A 529 14.99 0.09 -29.97
CA LEU A 529 16.20 0.86 -30.33
C LEU A 529 15.86 2.26 -30.87
N GLY A 530 14.73 2.40 -31.57
CA GLY A 530 14.18 3.69 -31.96
C GLY A 530 13.85 4.56 -30.74
N LEU A 531 13.12 4.01 -29.77
CA LEU A 531 12.82 4.68 -28.50
C LEU A 531 14.08 5.07 -27.72
N LEU A 532 15.11 4.23 -27.72
CA LEU A 532 16.40 4.56 -27.10
C LEU A 532 17.04 5.79 -27.74
N ARG A 533 17.01 5.86 -29.07
CA ARG A 533 17.56 7.01 -29.81
C ARG A 533 16.80 8.31 -29.51
N GLU A 534 15.49 8.24 -29.40
CA GLU A 534 14.64 9.37 -29.01
C GLU A 534 14.96 9.86 -27.59
N ILE A 535 15.28 8.94 -26.68
CA ILE A 535 15.71 9.27 -25.31
C ILE A 535 17.08 9.95 -25.33
N SER A 536 18.08 9.34 -26.02
CA SER A 536 19.47 9.83 -26.05
C SER A 536 20.26 9.23 -27.20
N GLU A 537 20.62 10.07 -28.16
CA GLU A 537 21.57 9.68 -29.25
C GLU A 537 22.97 9.39 -28.70
N ASP A 538 23.39 10.14 -27.68
CA ASP A 538 24.68 9.92 -26.97
C ASP A 538 24.72 8.52 -26.35
N LEU A 539 23.66 8.12 -25.61
CA LEU A 539 23.62 6.79 -25.03
C LEU A 539 23.53 5.68 -26.08
N THR A 540 22.79 5.90 -27.17
CA THR A 540 22.71 4.99 -28.31
C THR A 540 24.12 4.74 -28.89
N THR A 541 24.89 5.80 -29.04
CA THR A 541 26.29 5.74 -29.52
C THR A 541 27.20 5.03 -28.51
N ARG A 542 27.10 5.37 -27.22
CA ARG A 542 27.87 4.75 -26.14
C ARG A 542 27.63 3.25 -26.03
N LEU A 543 26.43 2.79 -26.32
CA LEU A 543 26.05 1.38 -26.34
C LEU A 543 26.48 0.66 -27.62
N GLY A 544 26.93 1.40 -28.67
CA GLY A 544 27.19 0.83 -29.98
C GLY A 544 25.95 0.21 -30.61
N ALA A 545 24.76 0.71 -30.25
CA ALA A 545 23.48 0.08 -30.58
C ALA A 545 23.21 0.03 -32.11
N ALA A 546 23.78 0.95 -32.88
CA ALA A 546 23.67 0.98 -34.35
C ALA A 546 24.48 -0.12 -35.04
N ASP A 547 25.53 -0.62 -34.40
CA ASP A 547 26.47 -1.58 -34.97
C ASP A 547 26.19 -3.03 -34.50
N LEU A 548 25.22 -3.24 -33.63
CA LEU A 548 24.85 -4.56 -33.13
C LEU A 548 24.20 -5.38 -34.24
N ALA A 549 24.74 -6.58 -34.49
CA ALA A 549 24.10 -7.53 -35.39
C ALA A 549 22.72 -7.93 -34.81
N HIS A 550 21.72 -8.05 -35.67
CA HIS A 550 20.35 -8.34 -35.26
C HIS A 550 20.23 -9.68 -34.49
N GLU A 551 21.10 -10.64 -34.81
CA GLU A 551 21.15 -11.95 -34.12
C GLU A 551 21.71 -11.86 -32.69
N GLN A 552 22.34 -10.75 -32.33
CA GLN A 552 22.86 -10.48 -30.98
C GLN A 552 21.82 -9.83 -30.07
N LEU A 553 20.71 -9.34 -30.62
CA LEU A 553 19.66 -8.70 -29.84
C LEU A 553 18.93 -9.74 -29.03
N GLN A 554 18.98 -9.59 -27.73
CA GLN A 554 18.24 -10.43 -26.77
C GLN A 554 17.09 -9.67 -26.17
N GLY A 555 16.04 -10.38 -25.86
CA GLY A 555 14.86 -9.78 -25.26
C GLY A 555 13.91 -10.80 -24.66
N ARG A 556 12.79 -10.29 -24.24
CA ARG A 556 11.73 -11.06 -23.60
C ARG A 556 10.39 -10.40 -23.90
N ALA A 557 9.41 -11.21 -24.26
CA ALA A 557 8.02 -10.77 -24.41
C ALA A 557 7.16 -11.39 -23.32
N ALA A 558 6.16 -10.64 -22.86
CA ALA A 558 5.16 -11.11 -21.89
C ALA A 558 3.87 -10.32 -22.01
N PHE A 559 2.77 -10.86 -21.43
CA PHE A 559 1.50 -10.15 -21.40
C PHE A 559 1.35 -9.32 -20.13
N ARG A 560 1.22 -8.01 -20.27
CA ARG A 560 0.64 -7.17 -19.22
C ARG A 560 -0.87 -7.44 -19.17
N CYS A 561 -1.42 -7.42 -17.96
CA CYS A 561 -2.86 -7.56 -17.74
C CYS A 561 -3.42 -6.26 -17.18
N THR A 562 -4.37 -5.64 -17.87
CA THR A 562 -4.96 -4.37 -17.46
C THR A 562 -6.49 -4.43 -17.44
N SER A 563 -7.09 -3.53 -16.65
CA SER A 563 -8.52 -3.23 -16.66
C SER A 563 -8.83 -2.01 -17.55
N PRO A 564 -10.10 -1.76 -17.90
CA PRO A 564 -10.50 -0.62 -18.75
C PRO A 564 -10.21 0.76 -18.13
N ASP A 565 -10.18 0.87 -16.81
CA ASP A 565 -9.95 2.12 -16.08
C ASP A 565 -8.53 2.21 -15.48
N TYR A 566 -7.65 1.29 -15.83
CA TYR A 566 -6.26 1.23 -15.37
C TYR A 566 -6.06 1.02 -13.86
N LEU A 567 -7.13 0.89 -13.08
CA LEU A 567 -7.07 0.47 -11.68
C LEU A 567 -7.04 -1.05 -11.60
N PRO A 568 -6.28 -1.67 -10.71
CA PRO A 568 -6.31 -3.11 -10.53
C PRO A 568 -7.71 -3.58 -10.09
N ILE A 569 -7.97 -4.86 -10.26
CA ILE A 569 -9.19 -5.51 -9.78
C ILE A 569 -8.80 -6.31 -8.54
N VAL A 570 -9.24 -5.84 -7.37
CA VAL A 570 -8.81 -6.38 -6.07
C VAL A 570 -10.00 -6.46 -5.13
N GLY A 571 -10.25 -7.64 -4.57
CA GLY A 571 -11.28 -7.82 -3.56
C GLY A 571 -12.08 -9.12 -3.68
N PRO A 572 -13.12 -9.27 -2.86
CA PRO A 572 -14.00 -10.43 -2.89
C PRO A 572 -14.83 -10.45 -4.17
N LEU A 573 -15.09 -11.65 -4.66
CA LEU A 573 -15.96 -11.88 -5.81
C LEU A 573 -17.40 -12.15 -5.36
N ALA A 574 -18.35 -11.65 -6.13
CA ALA A 574 -19.77 -11.95 -5.97
C ALA A 574 -20.27 -12.81 -7.12
N ASP A 575 -21.31 -13.60 -6.86
CA ASP A 575 -22.05 -14.27 -7.94
C ASP A 575 -22.67 -13.22 -8.87
N ARG A 576 -22.19 -13.19 -10.10
CA ARG A 576 -22.55 -12.15 -11.09
C ARG A 576 -24.05 -12.09 -11.36
N LYS A 577 -24.68 -13.24 -11.51
CA LYS A 577 -26.11 -13.34 -11.82
C LYS A 577 -26.96 -12.87 -10.62
N ALA A 578 -26.64 -13.35 -9.45
CA ALA A 578 -27.33 -12.95 -8.21
C ALA A 578 -27.11 -11.46 -7.92
N PHE A 579 -25.91 -10.92 -8.17
CA PHE A 579 -25.60 -9.49 -8.04
C PHE A 579 -26.49 -8.62 -8.94
N MET A 580 -26.60 -8.98 -10.23
CA MET A 580 -27.42 -8.23 -11.19
C MET A 580 -28.89 -8.25 -10.81
N GLN A 581 -29.39 -9.35 -10.22
CA GLN A 581 -30.76 -9.47 -9.73
C GLN A 581 -30.99 -8.65 -8.46
N ALA A 582 -30.10 -8.78 -7.46
CA ALA A 582 -30.21 -8.08 -6.17
C ALA A 582 -30.23 -6.55 -6.32
N TYR A 583 -29.41 -6.04 -7.24
CA TYR A 583 -29.22 -4.60 -7.43
C TYR A 583 -29.86 -4.05 -8.71
N ALA A 584 -30.78 -4.77 -9.33
CA ALA A 584 -31.47 -4.35 -10.58
C ALA A 584 -32.16 -2.97 -10.47
N ALA A 585 -32.62 -2.59 -9.27
CA ALA A 585 -33.25 -1.30 -9.01
C ALA A 585 -32.34 -0.10 -9.33
N LEU A 586 -31.02 -0.25 -9.20
CA LEU A 586 -30.02 0.80 -9.53
C LEU A 586 -30.02 1.16 -11.02
N GLY A 587 -30.47 0.30 -11.89
CA GLY A 587 -30.64 0.59 -13.31
C GLY A 587 -31.80 1.57 -13.61
N LYS A 588 -32.76 1.71 -12.67
CA LYS A 588 -33.86 2.67 -12.76
C LYS A 588 -33.55 3.97 -12.02
N ASP A 589 -33.00 3.87 -10.82
CA ASP A 589 -32.57 5.03 -10.01
C ASP A 589 -31.32 4.65 -9.19
N ALA A 590 -30.17 5.21 -9.58
CA ALA A 590 -28.89 4.95 -8.92
C ALA A 590 -28.84 5.41 -7.45
N ARG A 591 -29.81 6.19 -6.97
CA ARG A 591 -29.91 6.64 -5.57
C ARG A 591 -30.67 5.67 -4.68
N GLN A 592 -31.43 4.74 -5.26
CA GLN A 592 -32.17 3.70 -4.51
C GLN A 592 -31.23 2.54 -4.20
N VAL A 593 -30.51 2.65 -3.10
CA VAL A 593 -29.63 1.59 -2.61
C VAL A 593 -30.49 0.49 -1.94
N PRO A 594 -30.58 -0.71 -2.53
CA PRO A 594 -31.32 -1.81 -1.90
C PRO A 594 -30.63 -2.24 -0.60
N ASP A 595 -31.42 -2.47 0.45
CA ASP A 595 -30.93 -3.07 1.71
C ASP A 595 -30.88 -4.61 1.57
N ILE A 596 -29.97 -5.05 0.71
CA ILE A 596 -29.74 -6.46 0.39
C ILE A 596 -28.24 -6.71 0.52
N ALA A 597 -27.86 -7.73 1.28
CA ALA A 597 -26.46 -8.16 1.39
C ALA A 597 -25.91 -8.58 0.02
N CYS A 598 -24.65 -8.25 -0.23
CA CYS A 598 -24.00 -8.67 -1.49
C CYS A 598 -23.91 -10.20 -1.56
N PRO A 599 -24.28 -10.82 -2.68
CA PRO A 599 -24.20 -12.27 -2.86
C PRO A 599 -22.75 -12.71 -3.12
N TRP A 600 -21.94 -12.72 -2.08
CA TRP A 600 -20.54 -13.11 -2.15
C TRP A 600 -20.37 -14.57 -2.55
N LEU A 601 -19.31 -14.84 -3.30
CA LEU A 601 -18.72 -16.17 -3.42
C LEU A 601 -17.75 -16.34 -2.24
N ASP A 602 -18.28 -16.77 -1.10
CA ASP A 602 -17.55 -16.78 0.16
C ASP A 602 -16.18 -17.43 0.04
N GLY A 603 -15.15 -16.71 0.49
CA GLY A 603 -13.76 -17.15 0.42
C GLY A 603 -13.07 -16.98 -0.93
N LEU A 604 -13.75 -16.47 -1.96
CA LEU A 604 -13.14 -16.26 -3.28
C LEU A 604 -12.79 -14.79 -3.52
N TYR A 605 -11.51 -14.53 -3.78
CA TYR A 605 -10.95 -13.20 -3.97
C TYR A 605 -10.17 -13.09 -5.28
N VAL A 606 -9.92 -11.87 -5.71
CA VAL A 606 -9.09 -11.57 -6.89
C VAL A 606 -8.06 -10.49 -6.58
N ASN A 607 -6.84 -10.63 -7.13
CA ASN A 607 -5.79 -9.63 -7.15
C ASN A 607 -5.13 -9.63 -8.54
N SER A 608 -5.64 -8.79 -9.44
CA SER A 608 -5.25 -8.82 -10.86
C SER A 608 -5.39 -7.45 -11.54
N GLY A 609 -5.02 -7.37 -12.81
CA GLY A 609 -5.24 -6.18 -13.63
C GLY A 609 -4.31 -5.00 -13.36
N HIS A 610 -3.10 -5.23 -12.86
CA HIS A 610 -2.13 -4.20 -12.46
C HIS A 610 -1.47 -3.45 -13.63
N GLY A 611 -1.64 -3.91 -14.86
CA GLY A 611 -1.03 -3.31 -16.05
C GLY A 611 0.49 -3.26 -15.98
N SER A 612 1.07 -2.10 -16.26
CA SER A 612 2.52 -1.84 -16.14
C SER A 612 2.97 -1.39 -14.75
N ARG A 613 2.05 -1.35 -13.76
CA ARG A 613 2.30 -0.79 -12.42
C ARG A 613 2.37 -1.86 -11.33
N GLY A 614 2.48 -3.13 -11.70
CA GLY A 614 2.46 -4.26 -10.77
C GLY A 614 3.47 -4.16 -9.65
N LEU A 615 4.68 -3.65 -9.90
CA LEU A 615 5.69 -3.41 -8.87
C LEU A 615 5.20 -2.49 -7.75
N ILE A 616 4.42 -1.46 -8.09
CA ILE A 616 3.95 -0.45 -7.14
C ILE A 616 2.64 -0.88 -6.50
N THR A 617 1.71 -1.45 -7.27
CA THR A 617 0.34 -1.66 -6.80
C THR A 617 0.11 -3.05 -6.23
N ALA A 618 0.73 -4.10 -6.76
CA ALA A 618 0.46 -5.47 -6.36
C ALA A 618 0.84 -5.79 -4.89
N PRO A 619 1.98 -5.32 -4.36
CA PRO A 619 2.33 -5.60 -2.97
C PRO A 619 1.31 -5.04 -1.97
N LEU A 620 0.88 -3.79 -2.12
CA LEU A 620 -0.11 -3.20 -1.23
C LEU A 620 -1.51 -3.79 -1.41
N CYS A 621 -1.86 -4.23 -2.63
CA CYS A 621 -3.11 -4.93 -2.88
C CYS A 621 -3.14 -6.33 -2.22
N GLY A 622 -2.00 -7.00 -2.06
CA GLY A 622 -1.88 -8.20 -1.24
C GLY A 622 -2.22 -7.92 0.23
N GLU A 623 -1.69 -6.83 0.80
CA GLU A 623 -2.04 -6.36 2.14
C GLU A 623 -3.54 -6.03 2.28
N LEU A 624 -4.15 -5.43 1.26
CA LEU A 624 -5.58 -5.12 1.24
C LEU A 624 -6.44 -6.39 1.34
N ILE A 625 -6.13 -7.43 0.57
CA ILE A 625 -6.84 -8.72 0.64
C ILE A 625 -6.68 -9.36 2.01
N ALA A 626 -5.46 -9.41 2.52
CA ALA A 626 -5.19 -9.97 3.84
C ALA A 626 -5.91 -9.21 4.96
N ALA A 627 -5.99 -7.88 4.87
CA ALA A 627 -6.71 -7.05 5.82
C ALA A 627 -8.24 -7.34 5.78
N TRP A 628 -8.83 -7.56 4.62
CA TRP A 628 -10.23 -7.95 4.52
C TRP A 628 -10.49 -9.33 5.15
N LEU A 629 -9.67 -10.33 4.83
CA LEU A 629 -9.80 -11.68 5.36
C LEU A 629 -9.64 -11.75 6.88
N ASP A 630 -8.76 -10.94 7.43
CA ASP A 630 -8.52 -10.89 8.87
C ASP A 630 -9.32 -9.79 9.60
N ASN A 631 -10.26 -9.13 8.92
CA ASN A 631 -11.06 -8.03 9.48
C ASN A 631 -10.18 -6.96 10.17
N GLU A 632 -9.11 -6.56 9.50
CA GLU A 632 -8.16 -5.53 9.95
C GLU A 632 -8.48 -4.17 9.32
N PRO A 633 -7.96 -3.05 9.87
CA PRO A 633 -7.98 -1.77 9.18
C PRO A 633 -7.29 -1.88 7.82
N VAL A 634 -7.97 -1.45 6.77
CA VAL A 634 -7.42 -1.54 5.42
C VAL A 634 -6.28 -0.54 5.21
N PRO A 635 -5.23 -0.91 4.46
CA PRO A 635 -4.06 -0.07 4.24
C PRO A 635 -4.26 0.99 3.15
N LEU A 636 -5.47 1.25 2.74
CA LEU A 636 -5.86 2.20 1.68
C LEU A 636 -7.09 3.01 2.08
N PRO A 637 -7.24 4.24 1.59
CA PRO A 637 -8.47 4.98 1.70
C PRO A 637 -9.67 4.18 1.18
N ARG A 638 -10.82 4.25 1.87
CA ARG A 638 -12.05 3.56 1.46
C ARG A 638 -12.40 3.82 0.00
N SER A 639 -12.34 5.08 -0.43
CA SER A 639 -12.61 5.47 -1.81
C SER A 639 -11.68 4.80 -2.83
N VAL A 640 -10.42 4.55 -2.47
CA VAL A 640 -9.44 3.84 -3.31
C VAL A 640 -9.72 2.35 -3.34
N ALA A 641 -10.01 1.75 -2.20
CA ALA A 641 -10.38 0.33 -2.10
C ALA A 641 -11.66 0.03 -2.91
N GLU A 642 -12.69 0.88 -2.80
CA GLU A 642 -13.91 0.80 -3.61
C GLU A 642 -13.64 0.97 -5.11
N ALA A 643 -12.73 1.87 -5.48
CA ALA A 643 -12.33 2.08 -6.87
C ALA A 643 -11.56 0.89 -7.47
N CYS A 644 -10.92 0.05 -6.65
CA CYS A 644 -10.26 -1.20 -7.06
C CYS A 644 -11.20 -2.40 -7.01
N HIS A 645 -12.35 -2.30 -6.35
CA HIS A 645 -13.25 -3.44 -6.10
C HIS A 645 -13.81 -4.06 -7.38
N PRO A 646 -13.88 -5.40 -7.53
CA PRO A 646 -14.38 -6.05 -8.73
C PRO A 646 -15.83 -5.68 -9.09
N ASN A 647 -16.70 -5.48 -8.10
CA ASN A 647 -18.10 -5.13 -8.30
C ASN A 647 -18.33 -3.76 -8.99
N ARG A 648 -17.30 -2.89 -9.05
CA ARG A 648 -17.41 -1.59 -9.73
C ARG A 648 -17.85 -1.68 -11.18
N PHE A 649 -17.47 -2.74 -11.88
CA PHE A 649 -17.83 -2.94 -13.28
C PHE A 649 -19.29 -3.41 -13.44
N ALA A 650 -19.73 -4.33 -12.57
CA ALA A 650 -21.12 -4.77 -12.52
C ALA A 650 -22.06 -3.59 -12.24
N LEU A 651 -21.69 -2.79 -11.25
CA LEU A 651 -22.42 -1.61 -10.83
C LEU A 651 -22.52 -0.55 -11.95
N ARG A 652 -21.38 -0.26 -12.60
CA ARG A 652 -21.36 0.66 -13.76
C ARG A 652 -22.26 0.17 -14.91
N GLY A 653 -22.27 -1.13 -15.16
CA GLY A 653 -23.14 -1.77 -16.14
C GLY A 653 -24.62 -1.58 -15.81
N LEU A 654 -25.01 -1.81 -14.56
CA LEU A 654 -26.40 -1.59 -14.10
C LEU A 654 -26.82 -0.13 -14.24
N ILE A 655 -26.03 0.81 -13.71
CA ILE A 655 -26.37 2.25 -13.70
C ILE A 655 -26.46 2.84 -15.12
N ARG A 656 -25.63 2.36 -16.05
CA ARG A 656 -25.63 2.84 -17.45
C ARG A 656 -26.69 2.19 -18.34
N GLY A 657 -27.53 1.33 -17.78
CA GLY A 657 -28.55 0.59 -18.55
C GLY A 657 -27.98 -0.52 -19.44
N GLY A 658 -26.75 -0.95 -19.16
CA GLY A 658 -26.03 -1.98 -19.91
C GLY A 658 -26.39 -3.43 -19.53
N GLY A 659 -27.61 -3.67 -19.18
CA GLY A 659 -28.18 -5.04 -19.01
C GLY A 659 -28.72 -5.60 -20.33
N LYS A 660 -27.94 -5.48 -21.43
CA LYS A 660 -28.23 -6.22 -22.67
C LYS A 660 -27.31 -7.42 -22.80
#